data_2cf2dd997fd18507115095eecc10836d
#
_entry.id   2cf2dd997fd18507115095eecc10836d
#
_cell.length_a   1.000
_cell.length_b   1.000
_cell.length_c   1.000
_cell.angle_alpha   90.00
_cell.angle_beta   90.00
_cell.angle_gamma   90.00
#
_symmetry.space_group_name_H-M   'P 1'
#
loop_
_entity.id
_entity.type
_entity.pdbx_description
1 polymer ?
#
loop_
_entity_poly.entity_id
_entity_poly.type
_entity_poly.pdbx_seq_one_letter_code
_entity_poly.pdbx_strand_id
1 'polypeptide(L)'
;MKKQKQRSENGARKTDRTSIILSMFREFPNNKFSLKHLASASGGATKEGRRETLEILGRLFEEGVVEECAREKYRLMQTHLPHYEGVADMAPSGSVYVKVEGQESDIFVNQRNAANALNGDRVEVVVMHRGRNGQLEGEITRIIERNRKPYVGVAEVGAHQIFVRADSRRMPMDIYLSKRTYPDVRDGEKVVVRIADWLPGSKSPVGELVERLGMAGNNDTEMHSILAEYELPYRFEPEIEEAAQAIDARVTAKEIAQRRDFRDTVTFTVDPADAKDFDDALSVRKIKDGVWEVGVHIADVTHYVRPHSVIDDEAVERGTSVYLVDRTVPMLPERLSNELCSLRPHETSLCFSAVFTLNENLDILEEWFGRTVIHSDRRFTYAEAQEIIETGRGDYAEEVLTLNRLAQALRKERFKNGAISFDREEVKFRLDENGKPLGVYFKEQKESNQMIEEFMLLANRRVAEFCGKRRTESGRSAERTMVYRVHDTPSEEKLDRFRQFILRFGHIFKATKGRAVAKELNKLFKQIKGTTEENAVATMAVRSMAKAYYTTDNIGHYGLAFPYYTHFTSPIRRYPDMMVHRLLARYLAGGKPADKTELEDLCARASDREVVAAEAERASIKYKMVEFMKEHIGEEFEGHISGLTEWGVYVELDETHIEGMSFLRDIEGDFFTFDEQLYEIIGRSTGIRMTLGSPVRIRVKRADLQKRQLDFELLLPGAAARRTEEPRGKGPKVRTSSRRKGR
;
A
#
# COMPACT_ATOMS: atom_id res chain seq x y z
N MET A 1 49.29 -9.41 52.08
CA MET A 1 48.05 -9.80 51.39
C MET A 1 46.86 -8.87 51.65
N LYS A 2 46.63 -8.28 52.83
CA LYS A 2 45.46 -7.35 53.03
C LYS A 2 45.53 -6.02 52.24
N LYS A 3 46.72 -5.43 52.03
CA LYS A 3 46.93 -4.17 51.28
C LYS A 3 46.74 -4.35 49.74
N GLN A 4 47.00 -5.54 49.16
CA GLN A 4 46.83 -5.81 47.77
C GLN A 4 45.34 -6.07 47.42
N LYS A 5 44.57 -6.73 48.34
CA LYS A 5 43.12 -6.92 48.17
C LYS A 5 42.35 -5.60 48.21
N GLN A 6 42.73 -4.66 49.11
CA GLN A 6 42.09 -3.33 49.16
C GLN A 6 42.40 -2.47 47.93
N ARG A 7 43.56 -2.61 47.27
CA ARG A 7 43.89 -1.88 46.03
C ARG A 7 43.11 -2.44 44.83
N SER A 8 42.84 -3.77 44.74
CA SER A 8 42.05 -4.37 43.66
C SER A 8 40.53 -4.08 43.80
N GLU A 9 40.01 -4.06 45.03
CA GLU A 9 38.61 -3.69 45.28
C GLU A 9 38.34 -2.20 45.04
N ASN A 10 39.29 -1.30 45.37
CA ASN A 10 39.15 0.12 45.05
C ASN A 10 39.26 0.43 43.54
N GLY A 11 40.06 -0.31 42.79
CA GLY A 11 40.16 -0.18 41.33
C GLY A 11 38.90 -0.65 40.63
N ALA A 12 38.35 -1.79 41.01
CA ALA A 12 37.09 -2.32 40.46
C ALA A 12 35.87 -1.41 40.77
N ARG A 13 35.82 -0.87 42.02
CA ARG A 13 34.74 0.09 42.39
C ARG A 13 34.84 1.42 41.62
N LYS A 14 36.08 1.93 41.32
CA LYS A 14 36.24 3.15 40.52
C LYS A 14 35.80 3.00 39.07
N THR A 15 36.08 1.86 38.44
CA THR A 15 35.68 1.56 37.07
C THR A 15 34.15 1.42 36.98
N ASP A 16 33.52 0.82 37.97
CA ASP A 16 32.08 0.67 38.07
C ASP A 16 31.34 2.02 38.18
N ARG A 17 31.84 2.94 39.03
CA ARG A 17 31.27 4.29 39.18
C ARG A 17 31.35 5.13 37.92
N THR A 18 32.46 5.08 37.20
CA THR A 18 32.62 5.82 35.94
C THR A 18 31.60 5.34 34.91
N SER A 19 31.41 4.02 34.80
CA SER A 19 30.40 3.42 33.94
C SER A 19 28.98 3.83 34.30
N ILE A 20 28.64 3.86 35.59
CA ILE A 20 27.33 4.31 36.06
C ILE A 20 27.08 5.79 35.75
N ILE A 21 28.05 6.66 35.97
CA ILE A 21 27.97 8.09 35.69
C ILE A 21 27.81 8.32 34.19
N LEU A 22 28.58 7.63 33.35
CA LEU A 22 28.47 7.74 31.90
C LEU A 22 27.12 7.17 31.39
N SER A 23 26.60 6.08 31.97
CA SER A 23 25.31 5.55 31.62
C SER A 23 24.19 6.54 31.92
N MET A 24 24.26 7.25 33.05
CA MET A 24 23.26 8.30 33.38
C MET A 24 23.29 9.46 32.37
N PHE A 25 24.48 9.89 31.95
CA PHE A 25 24.57 10.93 30.92
C PHE A 25 24.08 10.45 29.56
N ARG A 26 24.33 9.18 29.19
CA ARG A 26 23.83 8.58 27.94
C ARG A 26 22.34 8.35 27.95
N GLU A 27 21.78 7.97 29.09
CA GLU A 27 20.32 7.76 29.24
C GLU A 27 19.56 9.09 29.27
N PHE A 28 20.16 10.15 29.82
CA PHE A 28 19.55 11.49 29.91
C PHE A 28 20.54 12.58 29.42
N PRO A 29 20.83 12.62 28.10
CA PRO A 29 21.99 13.36 27.57
C PRO A 29 21.92 14.87 27.80
N ASN A 30 20.75 15.49 27.84
CA ASN A 30 20.58 16.93 28.09
C ASN A 30 20.29 17.31 29.54
N ASN A 31 20.18 16.33 30.41
CA ASN A 31 19.93 16.64 31.81
C ASN A 31 21.16 17.20 32.49
N LYS A 32 20.91 18.26 33.25
CA LYS A 32 21.95 18.86 34.10
C LYS A 32 21.99 18.13 35.44
N PHE A 33 22.95 17.28 35.64
CA PHE A 33 23.09 16.52 36.87
C PHE A 33 23.96 17.27 37.86
N SER A 34 23.52 17.41 39.11
CA SER A 34 24.34 17.95 40.17
C SER A 34 25.34 16.88 40.67
N LEU A 35 26.53 17.33 41.15
CA LEU A 35 27.52 16.45 41.78
C LEU A 35 26.90 15.56 42.86
N LYS A 36 25.96 16.12 43.66
CA LYS A 36 25.24 15.37 44.70
C LYS A 36 24.39 14.24 44.12
N HIS A 37 23.72 14.48 43.00
CA HIS A 37 22.88 13.48 42.33
C HIS A 37 23.74 12.36 41.73
N LEU A 38 24.80 12.69 40.99
CA LEU A 38 25.69 11.72 40.36
C LEU A 38 26.41 10.87 41.45
N ALA A 39 26.86 11.50 42.52
CA ALA A 39 27.47 10.77 43.64
C ALA A 39 26.48 9.81 44.31
N SER A 40 25.23 10.24 44.55
CA SER A 40 24.21 9.38 45.16
C SER A 40 23.86 8.19 44.27
N ALA A 41 23.63 8.42 42.96
CA ALA A 41 23.25 7.39 42.01
C ALA A 41 24.36 6.39 41.72
N SER A 42 25.63 6.83 41.78
CA SER A 42 26.82 5.95 41.62
C SER A 42 27.28 5.25 42.90
N GLY A 43 26.48 5.29 43.98
CA GLY A 43 26.79 4.64 45.26
C GLY A 43 27.80 5.40 46.11
N GLY A 44 28.04 6.69 45.84
CA GLY A 44 28.98 7.56 46.54
C GLY A 44 28.35 8.68 47.38
N ALA A 45 27.28 8.41 48.14
CA ALA A 45 26.63 9.41 48.98
C ALA A 45 27.47 9.95 50.14
N THR A 46 28.56 9.29 50.50
CA THR A 46 29.52 9.69 51.53
C THR A 46 30.41 10.85 51.10
N LYS A 47 31.07 11.55 52.06
CA LYS A 47 32.01 12.63 51.75
C LYS A 47 33.18 12.17 50.84
N GLU A 48 33.65 10.93 51.04
CA GLU A 48 34.68 10.30 50.22
C GLU A 48 34.18 9.95 48.83
N GLY A 49 32.97 9.38 48.70
CA GLY A 49 32.34 9.06 47.42
C GLY A 49 32.04 10.30 46.57
N ARG A 50 31.70 11.44 47.19
CA ARG A 50 31.53 12.72 46.45
C ARG A 50 32.86 13.23 45.90
N ARG A 51 33.97 13.09 46.68
CA ARG A 51 35.27 13.45 46.20
C ARG A 51 35.70 12.60 45.02
N GLU A 52 35.51 11.27 45.07
CA GLU A 52 35.79 10.37 43.97
C GLU A 52 34.92 10.69 42.72
N THR A 53 33.64 11.04 42.90
CA THR A 53 32.76 11.46 41.79
C THR A 53 33.25 12.77 41.16
N LEU A 54 33.75 13.71 41.96
CA LEU A 54 34.33 14.96 41.45
C LEU A 54 35.63 14.71 40.66
N GLU A 55 36.50 13.77 41.12
CA GLU A 55 37.69 13.37 40.38
C GLU A 55 37.35 12.69 39.04
N ILE A 56 36.24 11.90 38.97
CA ILE A 56 35.73 11.30 37.73
C ILE A 56 35.23 12.39 36.81
N LEU A 57 34.38 13.30 37.29
CA LEU A 57 33.84 14.42 36.51
C LEU A 57 34.94 15.35 35.99
N GLY A 58 35.99 15.60 36.80
CA GLY A 58 37.16 16.38 36.36
C GLY A 58 37.86 15.75 35.16
N ARG A 59 38.10 14.42 35.19
CA ARG A 59 38.65 13.71 34.04
C ARG A 59 37.76 13.76 32.81
N LEU A 60 36.46 13.50 32.98
CA LEU A 60 35.49 13.55 31.90
C LEU A 60 35.36 14.97 31.30
N PHE A 61 35.60 16.01 32.11
CA PHE A 61 35.67 17.40 31.68
C PHE A 61 36.94 17.66 30.86
N GLU A 62 38.10 17.21 31.36
CA GLU A 62 39.37 17.34 30.64
C GLU A 62 39.40 16.54 29.34
N GLU A 63 38.72 15.40 29.29
CA GLU A 63 38.51 14.56 28.09
C GLU A 63 37.44 15.13 27.14
N GLY A 64 36.80 16.25 27.52
CA GLY A 64 35.76 16.88 26.70
C GLY A 64 34.47 16.08 26.59
N VAL A 65 34.20 15.13 27.49
CA VAL A 65 33.00 14.28 27.50
C VAL A 65 31.82 14.99 28.18
N VAL A 66 32.10 15.76 29.23
CA VAL A 66 31.09 16.53 29.97
C VAL A 66 31.50 18.00 30.08
N GLU A 67 30.51 18.88 30.21
CA GLU A 67 30.75 20.29 30.49
C GLU A 67 30.07 20.71 31.81
N GLU A 68 30.67 21.63 32.54
CA GLU A 68 30.03 22.27 33.70
C GLU A 68 29.18 23.44 33.23
N CYS A 69 27.84 23.26 33.18
CA CYS A 69 26.91 24.27 32.72
C CYS A 69 26.44 25.25 33.80
N ALA A 70 26.73 24.95 35.08
CA ALA A 70 26.55 25.80 36.25
C ALA A 70 27.35 25.20 37.40
N ARG A 71 27.57 25.95 38.49
CA ARG A 71 28.36 25.49 39.65
C ARG A 71 27.88 24.12 40.14
N GLU A 72 28.79 23.13 40.09
CA GLU A 72 28.57 21.72 40.43
C GLU A 72 27.42 21.04 39.63
N LYS A 73 27.09 21.55 38.40
CA LYS A 73 26.13 20.93 37.49
C LYS A 73 26.79 20.62 36.16
N TYR A 74 26.73 19.35 35.81
CA TYR A 74 27.39 18.79 34.62
C TYR A 74 26.35 18.25 33.64
N ARG A 75 26.65 18.35 32.35
CA ARG A 75 25.89 17.71 31.25
C ARG A 75 26.85 17.07 30.24
N LEU A 76 26.36 16.16 29.43
CA LEU A 76 27.15 15.58 28.34
C LEU A 76 27.41 16.67 27.29
N MET A 77 28.67 16.71 26.77
CA MET A 77 28.95 17.61 25.64
C MET A 77 28.22 17.16 24.38
N GLN A 78 27.79 18.10 23.55
CA GLN A 78 27.04 17.81 22.31
C GLN A 78 27.79 16.86 21.36
N THR A 79 29.13 16.92 21.35
CA THR A 79 29.99 16.03 20.56
C THR A 79 29.92 14.56 20.96
N HIS A 80 29.40 14.25 22.15
CA HIS A 80 29.28 12.89 22.68
C HIS A 80 27.83 12.40 22.79
N LEU A 81 26.88 13.15 22.25
CA LEU A 81 25.51 12.68 22.12
C LEU A 81 25.41 11.54 21.11
N PRO A 82 24.49 10.59 21.28
CA PRO A 82 24.28 9.52 20.28
C PRO A 82 23.83 10.11 18.93
N HIS A 83 24.63 9.84 17.90
CA HIS A 83 24.36 10.21 16.52
C HIS A 83 23.81 9.00 15.78
N TYR A 84 22.79 9.20 14.99
CA TYR A 84 22.20 8.17 14.13
C TYR A 84 21.98 8.74 12.74
N GLU A 85 22.15 7.88 11.74
CA GLU A 85 21.70 8.16 10.37
C GLU A 85 20.36 7.46 10.13
N GLY A 86 19.45 8.13 9.47
CA GLY A 86 18.13 7.57 9.18
C GLY A 86 17.37 8.35 8.11
N VAL A 87 16.19 7.88 7.80
CA VAL A 87 15.30 8.50 6.82
C VAL A 87 14.21 9.30 7.54
N ALA A 88 14.05 10.55 7.13
CA ALA A 88 13.06 11.45 7.69
C ALA A 88 11.63 11.11 7.19
N ASP A 89 10.71 10.85 8.09
CA ASP A 89 9.27 10.69 7.82
C ASP A 89 8.54 11.89 8.43
N MET A 90 8.08 12.81 7.56
CA MET A 90 7.49 14.08 7.99
C MET A 90 6.00 13.93 8.26
N ALA A 91 5.59 14.34 9.45
CA ALA A 91 4.18 14.47 9.82
C ALA A 91 3.55 15.77 9.25
N PRO A 92 2.22 15.83 9.10
CA PRO A 92 1.51 17.03 8.65
C PRO A 92 1.72 18.26 9.55
N SER A 93 2.12 18.05 10.80
CA SER A 93 2.50 19.12 11.76
C SER A 93 3.85 19.77 11.47
N GLY A 94 4.63 19.22 10.52
CA GLY A 94 6.03 19.61 10.28
C GLY A 94 7.04 18.98 11.23
N SER A 95 6.60 18.15 12.19
CA SER A 95 7.50 17.33 13.01
C SER A 95 8.00 16.14 12.16
N VAL A 96 9.16 15.60 12.50
CA VAL A 96 9.81 14.52 11.75
C VAL A 96 10.03 13.32 12.65
N TYR A 97 9.75 12.13 12.14
CA TYR A 97 10.15 10.86 12.73
C TYR A 97 11.32 10.31 11.92
N VAL A 98 12.48 10.15 12.53
CA VAL A 98 13.65 9.62 11.85
C VAL A 98 13.71 8.11 12.05
N LYS A 99 13.54 7.36 10.95
CA LYS A 99 13.61 5.90 10.90
C LYS A 99 15.08 5.48 10.80
N VAL A 100 15.56 4.82 11.82
CA VAL A 100 16.96 4.34 11.91
C VAL A 100 16.96 2.82 11.75
N GLU A 101 17.78 2.32 10.85
CA GLU A 101 17.90 0.88 10.62
C GLU A 101 18.40 0.16 11.89
N GLY A 102 17.72 -0.92 12.27
CA GLY A 102 18.06 -1.71 13.46
C GLY A 102 17.54 -1.15 14.79
N GLN A 103 16.77 -0.05 14.79
CA GLN A 103 16.11 0.46 15.99
C GLN A 103 14.61 0.08 16.01
N GLU A 104 14.08 -0.29 17.18
CA GLU A 104 12.67 -0.67 17.35
C GLU A 104 11.70 0.53 17.28
N SER A 105 12.18 1.75 17.54
CA SER A 105 11.34 2.95 17.57
C SER A 105 12.01 4.12 16.85
N ASP A 106 11.20 4.87 16.11
CA ASP A 106 11.62 6.08 15.40
C ASP A 106 12.05 7.19 16.39
N ILE A 107 13.00 8.04 15.97
CA ILE A 107 13.43 9.21 16.76
C ILE A 107 12.52 10.39 16.38
N PHE A 108 11.76 10.89 17.36
CA PHE A 108 10.91 12.08 17.17
C PHE A 108 11.75 13.36 17.16
N VAL A 109 11.52 14.22 16.17
CA VAL A 109 12.15 15.51 16.02
C VAL A 109 11.05 16.58 15.85
N ASN A 110 11.05 17.55 16.77
CA ASN A 110 10.11 18.67 16.67
C ASN A 110 10.45 19.52 15.43
N GLN A 111 9.43 20.15 14.81
CA GLN A 111 9.61 21.02 13.64
C GLN A 111 10.73 22.05 13.78
N ARG A 112 10.91 22.62 14.98
CA ARG A 112 11.97 23.62 15.25
C ARG A 112 13.38 23.06 15.16
N ASN A 113 13.54 21.75 15.36
CA ASN A 113 14.80 21.02 15.39
C ASN A 113 15.01 20.18 14.12
N ALA A 114 14.13 20.35 13.11
CA ALA A 114 14.16 19.54 11.90
C ALA A 114 15.16 20.03 10.83
N ALA A 115 15.87 21.13 11.04
CA ALA A 115 16.91 21.68 10.15
C ALA A 115 16.49 21.76 8.66
N ASN A 116 15.21 22.06 8.39
CA ASN A 116 14.64 22.06 7.04
C ASN A 116 14.68 20.68 6.33
N ALA A 117 14.70 19.58 7.09
CA ALA A 117 14.52 18.25 6.51
C ALA A 117 13.13 18.10 5.91
N LEU A 118 13.07 17.39 4.79
CA LEU A 118 11.84 17.04 4.08
C LEU A 118 11.56 15.54 4.19
N ASN A 119 10.35 15.16 3.86
CA ASN A 119 9.96 13.76 3.84
C ASN A 119 10.85 12.95 2.90
N GLY A 120 11.43 11.86 3.39
CA GLY A 120 12.33 10.98 2.65
C GLY A 120 13.78 11.44 2.57
N ASP A 121 14.17 12.58 3.19
CA ASP A 121 15.58 12.97 3.28
C ASP A 121 16.37 11.97 4.13
N ARG A 122 17.60 11.65 3.73
CA ARG A 122 18.54 10.97 4.58
C ARG A 122 19.24 11.98 5.48
N VAL A 123 19.10 11.81 6.77
CA VAL A 123 19.51 12.80 7.77
C VAL A 123 20.39 12.21 8.85
N GLU A 124 21.23 13.06 9.43
CA GLU A 124 21.91 12.78 10.68
C GLU A 124 21.13 13.42 11.84
N VAL A 125 20.75 12.60 12.82
CA VAL A 125 19.98 13.01 13.98
C VAL A 125 20.75 12.72 15.27
N VAL A 126 20.73 13.69 16.17
CA VAL A 126 21.32 13.58 17.52
C VAL A 126 20.19 13.39 18.51
N VAL A 127 20.30 12.35 19.35
CA VAL A 127 19.32 12.12 20.42
C VAL A 127 19.59 13.05 21.58
N MET A 128 18.61 13.91 21.89
CA MET A 128 18.71 14.92 22.94
C MET A 128 18.21 14.41 24.29
N HIS A 129 17.11 13.69 24.33
CA HIS A 129 16.53 13.11 25.54
C HIS A 129 15.53 12.00 25.22
N ARG A 130 15.12 11.29 26.27
CA ARG A 130 14.04 10.31 26.21
C ARG A 130 12.80 10.91 26.85
N GLY A 131 11.71 11.01 26.11
CA GLY A 131 10.42 11.51 26.59
C GLY A 131 9.80 10.64 27.68
N ARG A 132 8.74 11.13 28.32
CA ARG A 132 8.06 10.42 29.45
C ARG A 132 7.49 9.06 29.08
N ASN A 133 7.14 8.85 27.84
CA ASN A 133 6.62 7.61 27.24
C ASN A 133 7.73 6.71 26.68
N GLY A 134 8.99 6.99 26.94
CA GLY A 134 10.12 6.20 26.44
C GLY A 134 10.57 6.53 25.02
N GLN A 135 9.87 7.40 24.29
CA GLN A 135 10.20 7.84 22.94
C GLN A 135 11.50 8.65 22.92
N LEU A 136 12.38 8.36 21.97
CA LEU A 136 13.59 9.15 21.74
C LEU A 136 13.23 10.46 21.06
N GLU A 137 13.72 11.58 21.61
CA GLU A 137 13.56 12.91 21.03
C GLU A 137 14.92 13.45 20.62
N GLY A 138 15.01 14.02 19.41
CA GLY A 138 16.28 14.44 18.80
C GLY A 138 16.21 15.77 18.06
N GLU A 139 17.37 16.12 17.49
CA GLU A 139 17.58 17.25 16.61
C GLU A 139 18.33 16.79 15.36
N ILE A 140 17.85 17.17 14.18
CA ILE A 140 18.56 16.91 12.92
C ILE A 140 19.71 17.92 12.83
N THR A 141 20.94 17.41 12.75
CA THR A 141 22.14 18.22 12.66
C THR A 141 22.57 18.46 11.23
N ARG A 142 22.29 17.50 10.34
CA ARG A 142 22.67 17.60 8.93
C ARG A 142 21.72 16.79 8.04
N ILE A 143 21.46 17.32 6.85
CA ILE A 143 20.85 16.58 5.75
C ILE A 143 22.01 15.96 4.96
N ILE A 144 22.09 14.62 4.97
CA ILE A 144 23.14 13.85 4.28
C ILE A 144 22.83 13.82 2.80
N GLU A 145 21.56 13.52 2.47
CA GLU A 145 21.07 13.44 1.11
C GLU A 145 19.63 13.96 1.04
N ARG A 146 19.39 14.88 0.12
CA ARG A 146 18.07 15.44 -0.13
C ARG A 146 17.24 14.48 -0.97
N ASN A 147 16.02 14.16 -0.54
CA ASN A 147 15.07 13.44 -1.38
C ASN A 147 14.71 14.29 -2.60
N ARG A 148 14.89 13.72 -3.80
CA ARG A 148 14.65 14.38 -5.08
C ARG A 148 13.26 14.10 -5.66
N LYS A 149 12.39 13.46 -4.89
CA LYS A 149 11.02 13.19 -5.32
C LYS A 149 10.29 14.47 -5.67
N PRO A 150 9.53 14.48 -6.77
CA PRO A 150 8.75 15.64 -7.15
C PRO A 150 7.54 15.80 -6.22
N TYR A 151 7.05 17.04 -6.13
CA TYR A 151 5.80 17.39 -5.47
C TYR A 151 4.82 17.88 -6.51
N VAL A 152 3.58 17.37 -6.44
CA VAL A 152 2.45 17.89 -7.20
C VAL A 152 1.73 18.93 -6.36
N GLY A 153 1.28 20.01 -6.97
CA GLY A 153 0.54 21.03 -6.25
C GLY A 153 -0.10 22.06 -7.17
N VAL A 154 -0.88 22.95 -6.59
CA VAL A 154 -1.56 24.03 -7.30
C VAL A 154 -0.74 25.31 -7.20
N ALA A 155 -0.47 25.92 -8.36
CA ALA A 155 0.24 27.18 -8.45
C ALA A 155 -0.69 28.36 -8.06
N GLU A 156 -0.24 29.19 -7.13
CA GLU A 156 -0.84 30.47 -6.74
C GLU A 156 0.05 31.59 -7.30
N VAL A 157 -0.43 32.28 -8.33
CA VAL A 157 0.38 33.25 -9.07
C VAL A 157 0.13 34.69 -8.56
N GLY A 158 1.10 35.21 -7.81
CA GLY A 158 1.11 36.61 -7.36
C GLY A 158 1.69 37.57 -8.43
N ALA A 159 1.83 38.85 -8.05
CA ALA A 159 2.36 39.88 -8.94
C ALA A 159 3.80 39.59 -9.39
N HIS A 160 4.68 39.15 -8.47
CA HIS A 160 6.12 38.95 -8.69
C HIS A 160 6.62 37.54 -8.38
N GLN A 161 5.78 36.66 -7.86
CA GLN A 161 6.17 35.36 -7.35
C GLN A 161 5.07 34.33 -7.61
N ILE A 162 5.45 33.06 -7.61
CA ILE A 162 4.55 31.92 -7.69
C ILE A 162 4.81 31.07 -6.45
N PHE A 163 3.76 30.67 -5.76
CA PHE A 163 3.82 29.63 -4.74
C PHE A 163 3.08 28.41 -5.21
N VAL A 164 3.66 27.24 -5.01
CA VAL A 164 3.00 25.97 -5.26
C VAL A 164 2.59 25.39 -3.93
N ARG A 165 1.28 25.27 -3.73
CA ARG A 165 0.69 24.59 -2.57
C ARG A 165 0.60 23.11 -2.88
N ALA A 166 1.49 22.32 -2.25
CA ALA A 166 1.56 20.88 -2.48
C ALA A 166 0.29 20.16 -2.05
N ASP A 167 -0.12 19.13 -2.82
CA ASP A 167 -1.24 18.24 -2.49
C ASP A 167 -0.87 17.31 -1.32
N SER A 168 0.40 16.95 -1.22
CA SER A 168 0.93 16.09 -0.17
C SER A 168 0.87 16.74 1.21
N ARG A 169 0.21 16.09 2.17
CA ARG A 169 0.19 16.52 3.58
C ARG A 169 1.55 16.48 4.26
N ARG A 170 2.52 15.77 3.68
CA ARG A 170 3.90 15.68 4.15
C ARG A 170 4.78 16.85 3.67
N MET A 171 4.17 17.80 2.95
CA MET A 171 4.78 19.07 2.56
C MET A 171 3.94 20.24 3.12
N PRO A 172 4.17 20.63 4.39
CA PRO A 172 3.33 21.61 5.07
C PRO A 172 3.62 23.07 4.69
N MET A 173 4.59 23.32 3.81
CA MET A 173 4.97 24.63 3.33
C MET A 173 4.72 24.77 1.83
N ASP A 174 4.45 26.00 1.39
CA ASP A 174 4.37 26.35 -0.01
C ASP A 174 5.76 26.41 -0.64
N ILE A 175 5.89 25.91 -1.88
CA ILE A 175 7.14 25.89 -2.62
C ILE A 175 7.21 27.13 -3.50
N TYR A 176 8.29 27.91 -3.39
CA TYR A 176 8.52 29.11 -4.18
C TYR A 176 9.02 28.75 -5.58
N LEU A 177 8.37 29.31 -6.62
CA LEU A 177 8.84 29.32 -7.99
C LEU A 177 9.11 30.76 -8.47
N SER A 178 10.18 30.96 -9.23
CA SER A 178 10.51 32.25 -9.83
C SER A 178 9.57 32.56 -11.00
N LYS A 179 8.71 33.56 -10.85
CA LYS A 179 7.84 34.03 -11.94
C LYS A 179 8.62 34.55 -13.16
N ARG A 180 9.85 35.03 -12.94
CA ARG A 180 10.75 35.45 -14.04
C ARG A 180 11.23 34.27 -14.87
N THR A 181 11.45 33.13 -14.22
CA THR A 181 11.89 31.90 -14.88
C THR A 181 10.73 31.16 -15.55
N TYR A 182 9.55 31.18 -14.91
CA TYR A 182 8.35 30.48 -15.35
C TYR A 182 7.16 31.44 -15.58
N PRO A 183 7.24 32.37 -16.56
CA PRO A 183 6.22 33.40 -16.76
C PRO A 183 4.87 32.87 -17.24
N ASP A 184 4.86 31.68 -17.85
CA ASP A 184 3.68 31.07 -18.48
C ASP A 184 2.82 30.23 -17.52
N VAL A 185 3.26 30.00 -16.28
CA VAL A 185 2.47 29.30 -15.25
C VAL A 185 1.27 30.13 -14.89
N ARG A 186 0.09 29.52 -14.91
CA ARG A 186 -1.20 30.18 -14.64
C ARG A 186 -1.65 29.97 -13.22
N ASP A 187 -2.42 30.92 -12.70
CA ASP A 187 -3.07 30.79 -11.40
C ASP A 187 -4.08 29.65 -11.40
N GLY A 188 -4.04 28.79 -10.36
CA GLY A 188 -4.88 27.58 -10.29
C GLY A 188 -4.40 26.40 -11.15
N GLU A 189 -3.24 26.51 -11.81
CA GLU A 189 -2.68 25.40 -12.59
C GLU A 189 -1.99 24.37 -11.70
N LYS A 190 -2.23 23.08 -11.94
CA LYS A 190 -1.47 21.99 -11.32
C LYS A 190 -0.13 21.81 -12.00
N VAL A 191 0.90 21.74 -11.18
CA VAL A 191 2.29 21.63 -11.60
C VAL A 191 3.03 20.57 -10.81
N VAL A 192 4.03 19.98 -11.44
CA VAL A 192 5.01 19.10 -10.79
C VAL A 192 6.26 19.91 -10.54
N VAL A 193 6.72 19.95 -9.30
CA VAL A 193 7.91 20.71 -8.89
C VAL A 193 8.86 19.85 -8.10
N ARG A 194 10.16 20.06 -8.27
CA ARG A 194 11.22 19.46 -7.47
C ARG A 194 11.86 20.51 -6.61
N ILE A 195 12.24 20.16 -5.39
CA ILE A 195 12.99 21.08 -4.54
C ILE A 195 14.41 21.21 -5.09
N ALA A 196 14.77 22.41 -5.50
CA ALA A 196 16.11 22.74 -5.98
C ALA A 196 17.01 23.16 -4.81
N ASP A 197 16.50 24.00 -3.91
CA ASP A 197 17.25 24.50 -2.76
C ASP A 197 16.32 24.91 -1.62
N TRP A 198 16.83 24.97 -0.40
CA TRP A 198 16.16 25.57 0.74
C TRP A 198 17.14 26.35 1.60
N LEU A 199 17.20 27.63 1.35
CA LEU A 199 18.14 28.54 2.04
C LEU A 199 17.85 28.60 3.54
N PRO A 200 18.89 28.58 4.41
CA PRO A 200 18.74 28.76 5.84
C PRO A 200 17.97 30.04 6.17
N GLY A 201 16.93 29.93 7.00
CA GLY A 201 16.09 31.05 7.40
C GLY A 201 14.97 31.42 6.40
N SER A 202 14.90 30.78 5.23
CA SER A 202 13.75 30.91 4.32
C SER A 202 12.55 30.14 4.87
N LYS A 203 11.36 30.72 4.72
CA LYS A 203 10.09 30.06 5.11
C LYS A 203 9.63 29.04 4.09
N SER A 204 10.05 29.16 2.84
CA SER A 204 9.66 28.31 1.72
C SER A 204 10.88 27.77 1.00
N PRO A 205 10.89 26.49 0.60
CA PRO A 205 11.90 25.97 -0.29
C PRO A 205 11.77 26.55 -1.69
N VAL A 206 12.87 26.59 -2.44
CA VAL A 206 12.89 27.00 -3.85
C VAL A 206 12.67 25.76 -4.72
N GLY A 207 11.68 25.82 -5.58
CA GLY A 207 11.34 24.74 -6.52
C GLY A 207 11.87 25.00 -7.94
N GLU A 208 12.04 23.90 -8.65
CA GLU A 208 12.22 23.84 -10.09
C GLU A 208 10.97 23.21 -10.71
N LEU A 209 10.41 23.85 -11.76
CA LEU A 209 9.25 23.32 -12.47
C LEU A 209 9.69 22.11 -13.32
N VAL A 210 9.09 20.96 -13.07
CA VAL A 210 9.32 19.74 -13.85
C VAL A 210 8.30 19.62 -14.96
N GLU A 211 7.01 19.81 -14.66
CA GLU A 211 5.93 19.65 -15.65
C GLU A 211 4.72 20.49 -15.28
N ARG A 212 3.94 20.85 -16.30
CA ARG A 212 2.63 21.51 -16.19
C ARG A 212 1.55 20.52 -16.58
N LEU A 213 0.64 20.21 -15.64
CA LEU A 213 -0.38 19.17 -15.83
C LEU A 213 -1.70 19.73 -16.38
N GLY A 214 -1.98 21.02 -16.16
CA GLY A 214 -3.21 21.69 -16.56
C GLY A 214 -3.97 22.30 -15.40
N MET A 215 -5.19 22.73 -15.64
CA MET A 215 -6.02 23.42 -14.61
C MET A 215 -6.55 22.42 -13.58
N ALA A 216 -6.42 22.78 -12.29
CA ALA A 216 -6.96 21.99 -11.19
C ALA A 216 -8.48 21.75 -11.34
N GLY A 217 -8.94 20.55 -11.01
CA GLY A 217 -10.33 20.12 -11.13
C GLY A 217 -10.71 19.56 -12.51
N ASN A 218 -9.81 19.62 -13.50
CA ASN A 218 -10.00 18.87 -14.74
C ASN A 218 -9.64 17.40 -14.51
N ASN A 219 -10.47 16.46 -14.96
CA ASN A 219 -10.28 15.02 -14.71
C ASN A 219 -8.90 14.52 -15.18
N ASP A 220 -8.49 14.86 -16.41
CA ASP A 220 -7.17 14.51 -16.95
C ASP A 220 -6.04 15.01 -16.08
N THR A 221 -6.11 16.29 -15.68
CA THR A 221 -5.13 16.92 -14.81
C THR A 221 -5.04 16.21 -13.46
N GLU A 222 -6.18 15.82 -12.87
CA GLU A 222 -6.19 15.16 -11.56
C GLU A 222 -5.65 13.72 -11.64
N MET A 223 -5.98 12.97 -12.70
CA MET A 223 -5.44 11.62 -12.89
C MET A 223 -3.93 11.66 -13.17
N HIS A 224 -3.45 12.58 -14.01
CA HIS A 224 -2.01 12.78 -14.20
C HIS A 224 -1.31 13.26 -12.93
N SER A 225 -1.98 14.06 -12.10
CA SER A 225 -1.48 14.47 -10.79
C SER A 225 -1.24 13.27 -9.86
N ILE A 226 -2.17 12.31 -9.85
CA ILE A 226 -2.01 11.08 -9.06
C ILE A 226 -0.82 10.28 -9.57
N LEU A 227 -0.70 10.08 -10.90
CA LEU A 227 0.42 9.35 -11.47
C LEU A 227 1.77 10.02 -11.13
N ALA A 228 1.85 11.33 -11.26
CA ALA A 228 3.05 12.11 -10.92
C ALA A 228 3.39 12.06 -9.41
N GLU A 229 2.39 12.10 -8.53
CA GLU A 229 2.57 11.98 -7.07
C GLU A 229 3.22 10.65 -6.67
N TYR A 230 2.84 9.57 -7.38
CA TYR A 230 3.38 8.23 -7.17
C TYR A 230 4.57 7.88 -8.07
N GLU A 231 5.12 8.84 -8.81
CA GLU A 231 6.26 8.64 -9.74
C GLU A 231 6.01 7.50 -10.74
N LEU A 232 4.78 7.42 -11.24
CA LEU A 232 4.37 6.44 -12.24
C LEU A 232 4.46 7.07 -13.62
N PRO A 233 5.25 6.50 -14.55
CA PRO A 233 5.34 6.98 -15.92
C PRO A 233 4.02 6.72 -16.64
N TYR A 234 3.44 7.75 -17.25
CA TYR A 234 2.15 7.67 -17.95
C TYR A 234 2.24 7.91 -19.46
N ARG A 235 3.45 8.14 -19.96
CA ARG A 235 3.76 8.22 -21.39
C ARG A 235 4.96 7.35 -21.68
N PHE A 236 5.06 6.86 -22.89
CA PHE A 236 6.27 6.22 -23.39
C PHE A 236 7.14 7.25 -24.11
N GLU A 237 8.44 7.13 -23.94
CA GLU A 237 9.38 7.93 -24.72
C GLU A 237 9.30 7.57 -26.21
N PRO A 238 9.52 8.52 -27.15
CA PRO A 238 9.42 8.27 -28.59
C PRO A 238 10.24 7.08 -29.08
N GLU A 239 11.42 6.85 -28.52
CA GLU A 239 12.29 5.71 -28.86
C GLU A 239 11.61 4.36 -28.60
N ILE A 240 10.84 4.27 -27.50
CA ILE A 240 10.14 3.04 -27.10
C ILE A 240 8.95 2.78 -28.02
N GLU A 241 8.20 3.85 -28.37
CA GLU A 241 7.08 3.75 -29.31
C GLU A 241 7.58 3.37 -30.72
N GLU A 242 8.69 3.96 -31.19
CA GLU A 242 9.31 3.62 -32.48
C GLU A 242 9.79 2.16 -32.49
N ALA A 243 10.43 1.70 -31.40
CA ALA A 243 10.87 0.32 -31.27
C ALA A 243 9.68 -0.66 -31.30
N ALA A 244 8.55 -0.32 -30.66
CA ALA A 244 7.34 -1.13 -30.68
C ALA A 244 6.70 -1.17 -32.09
N GLN A 245 6.68 -0.06 -32.82
CA GLN A 245 6.18 0.01 -34.20
C GLN A 245 7.05 -0.78 -35.19
N ALA A 246 8.34 -0.91 -34.93
CA ALA A 246 9.28 -1.66 -35.78
C ALA A 246 9.12 -3.19 -35.66
N ILE A 247 8.37 -3.69 -34.70
CA ILE A 247 8.16 -5.14 -34.52
C ILE A 247 7.29 -5.70 -35.65
N ASP A 248 7.77 -6.78 -36.30
CA ASP A 248 7.02 -7.46 -37.36
C ASP A 248 5.80 -8.20 -36.77
N ALA A 249 4.62 -7.81 -37.22
CA ALA A 249 3.34 -8.38 -36.77
C ALA A 249 3.02 -9.76 -37.38
N ARG A 250 3.78 -10.21 -38.39
CA ARG A 250 3.42 -11.41 -39.16
C ARG A 250 3.72 -12.68 -38.39
N VAL A 251 2.70 -13.50 -38.17
CA VAL A 251 2.86 -14.88 -37.73
C VAL A 251 3.26 -15.73 -38.92
N THR A 252 4.54 -16.11 -39.00
CA THR A 252 5.07 -16.84 -40.16
C THR A 252 4.77 -18.34 -40.10
N ALA A 253 4.71 -18.99 -41.27
CA ALA A 253 4.57 -20.47 -41.35
C ALA A 253 5.69 -21.20 -40.59
N LYS A 254 6.89 -20.62 -40.52
CA LYS A 254 8.01 -21.14 -39.75
C LYS A 254 7.75 -21.12 -38.25
N GLU A 255 7.20 -20.02 -37.74
CA GLU A 255 6.82 -19.92 -36.32
C GLU A 255 5.71 -20.92 -35.97
N ILE A 256 4.70 -21.05 -36.83
CA ILE A 256 3.61 -22.01 -36.65
C ILE A 256 4.16 -23.44 -36.57
N ALA A 257 5.05 -23.81 -37.48
CA ALA A 257 5.62 -25.16 -37.53
C ALA A 257 6.46 -25.53 -36.28
N GLN A 258 6.93 -24.55 -35.50
CA GLN A 258 7.71 -24.77 -34.27
C GLN A 258 6.85 -24.86 -33.02
N ARG A 259 5.53 -24.66 -33.13
CA ARG A 259 4.58 -24.58 -32.02
C ARG A 259 3.55 -25.70 -32.09
N ARG A 260 3.00 -26.11 -30.96
CA ARG A 260 1.84 -27.00 -30.94
C ARG A 260 0.62 -26.20 -31.45
N ASP A 261 -0.05 -26.74 -32.45
CA ASP A 261 -1.14 -26.09 -33.15
C ASP A 261 -2.50 -26.38 -32.48
N PHE A 262 -3.19 -25.35 -32.06
CA PHE A 262 -4.53 -25.36 -31.45
C PHE A 262 -5.56 -24.62 -32.30
N ARG A 263 -5.23 -24.20 -33.52
CA ARG A 263 -6.12 -23.39 -34.36
C ARG A 263 -7.43 -24.08 -34.74
N ASP A 264 -7.45 -25.43 -34.73
CA ASP A 264 -8.64 -26.22 -34.98
C ASP A 264 -9.38 -26.63 -33.70
N THR A 265 -8.98 -26.10 -32.52
CA THR A 265 -9.60 -26.36 -31.22
C THR A 265 -10.36 -25.12 -30.78
N VAL A 266 -11.64 -25.25 -30.45
CA VAL A 266 -12.46 -24.13 -29.97
C VAL A 266 -11.75 -23.42 -28.81
N THR A 267 -11.46 -22.15 -29.02
CA THR A 267 -10.69 -21.29 -28.09
C THR A 267 -11.34 -19.94 -27.98
N PHE A 268 -11.53 -19.43 -26.77
CA PHE A 268 -12.14 -18.13 -26.53
C PHE A 268 -11.54 -17.42 -25.31
N THR A 269 -11.71 -16.09 -25.28
CA THR A 269 -11.37 -15.25 -24.11
C THR A 269 -12.65 -14.83 -23.38
N VAL A 270 -12.52 -14.52 -22.06
CA VAL A 270 -13.61 -13.98 -21.23
C VAL A 270 -13.07 -12.82 -20.42
N ASP A 271 -13.49 -11.60 -20.77
CA ASP A 271 -12.85 -10.36 -20.29
C ASP A 271 -13.88 -9.30 -19.86
N PRO A 272 -13.47 -8.23 -19.16
CA PRO A 272 -14.29 -7.04 -18.98
C PRO A 272 -14.72 -6.42 -20.33
N ALA A 273 -15.87 -5.76 -20.36
CA ALA A 273 -16.43 -5.20 -21.60
C ALA A 273 -15.49 -4.19 -22.29
N ASP A 274 -14.75 -3.44 -21.51
CA ASP A 274 -13.83 -2.35 -21.91
C ASP A 274 -12.38 -2.80 -22.11
N ALA A 275 -12.06 -4.07 -21.83
CA ALA A 275 -10.70 -4.60 -22.03
C ALA A 275 -10.31 -4.65 -23.51
N LYS A 276 -9.01 -4.41 -23.76
CA LYS A 276 -8.37 -4.47 -25.08
C LYS A 276 -7.12 -5.38 -25.09
N ASP A 277 -6.56 -5.63 -23.94
CA ASP A 277 -5.34 -6.41 -23.66
C ASP A 277 -5.70 -7.82 -23.19
N PHE A 278 -6.09 -8.70 -24.12
CA PHE A 278 -6.50 -10.07 -23.80
C PHE A 278 -5.28 -10.94 -23.54
N ASP A 279 -4.93 -11.13 -22.26
CA ASP A 279 -3.77 -11.91 -21.83
C ASP A 279 -3.98 -13.41 -21.98
N ASP A 280 -5.21 -13.91 -21.76
CA ASP A 280 -5.51 -15.34 -21.62
C ASP A 280 -6.74 -15.79 -22.42
N ALA A 281 -6.65 -17.04 -22.91
CA ALA A 281 -7.74 -17.74 -23.58
C ALA A 281 -7.83 -19.17 -23.05
N LEU A 282 -9.02 -19.73 -23.06
CA LEU A 282 -9.29 -21.09 -22.69
C LEU A 282 -9.75 -21.92 -23.90
N SER A 283 -9.26 -23.16 -23.98
CA SER A 283 -9.79 -24.17 -24.89
C SER A 283 -10.20 -25.41 -24.12
N VAL A 284 -11.22 -26.12 -24.61
CA VAL A 284 -11.61 -27.41 -24.05
C VAL A 284 -11.98 -28.38 -25.16
N ARG A 285 -11.50 -29.61 -25.05
CA ARG A 285 -11.77 -30.70 -26.00
C ARG A 285 -12.06 -31.97 -25.22
N LYS A 286 -13.15 -32.67 -25.55
CA LYS A 286 -13.47 -33.96 -25.00
C LYS A 286 -12.55 -35.01 -25.65
N ILE A 287 -11.75 -35.73 -24.87
CA ILE A 287 -10.86 -36.80 -25.35
C ILE A 287 -11.60 -38.13 -25.36
N LYS A 288 -12.36 -38.43 -24.31
CA LYS A 288 -13.27 -39.54 -24.14
C LYS A 288 -14.27 -39.23 -23.04
N ASP A 289 -15.22 -40.13 -22.81
CA ASP A 289 -16.17 -39.94 -21.73
C ASP A 289 -15.48 -39.77 -20.39
N GLY A 290 -15.84 -38.67 -19.71
CA GLY A 290 -15.27 -38.27 -18.42
C GLY A 290 -13.82 -37.78 -18.47
N VAL A 291 -13.24 -37.49 -19.66
CA VAL A 291 -11.87 -36.96 -19.79
C VAL A 291 -11.83 -35.81 -20.80
N TRP A 292 -11.28 -34.68 -20.37
CA TRP A 292 -11.15 -33.47 -21.18
C TRP A 292 -9.69 -33.01 -21.25
N GLU A 293 -9.28 -32.50 -22.39
CA GLU A 293 -8.08 -31.70 -22.52
C GLU A 293 -8.50 -30.21 -22.39
N VAL A 294 -7.91 -29.51 -21.44
CA VAL A 294 -8.12 -28.08 -21.22
C VAL A 294 -6.82 -27.35 -21.47
N GLY A 295 -6.86 -26.38 -22.37
CA GLY A 295 -5.74 -25.48 -22.65
C GLY A 295 -5.93 -24.13 -21.98
N VAL A 296 -4.89 -23.68 -21.28
CA VAL A 296 -4.75 -22.31 -20.78
C VAL A 296 -3.69 -21.64 -21.63
N HIS A 297 -4.11 -20.77 -22.53
CA HIS A 297 -3.27 -20.14 -23.54
C HIS A 297 -3.01 -18.69 -23.16
N ILE A 298 -1.74 -18.34 -22.95
CA ILE A 298 -1.32 -17.03 -22.51
C ILE A 298 -0.54 -16.34 -23.63
N ALA A 299 -0.78 -15.07 -23.84
CA ALA A 299 -0.08 -14.25 -24.82
C ALA A 299 1.45 -14.42 -24.72
N ASP A 300 2.11 -14.80 -25.82
CA ASP A 300 3.58 -15.01 -25.84
C ASP A 300 4.33 -13.67 -25.98
N VAL A 301 4.18 -12.79 -25.00
CA VAL A 301 4.83 -11.46 -24.97
C VAL A 301 6.34 -11.60 -25.14
N THR A 302 6.95 -12.65 -24.58
CA THR A 302 8.40 -12.87 -24.63
C THR A 302 8.91 -13.29 -26.01
N HIS A 303 8.02 -13.60 -26.94
CA HIS A 303 8.36 -13.74 -28.35
C HIS A 303 8.72 -12.38 -28.95
N TYR A 304 8.01 -11.33 -28.62
CA TYR A 304 8.16 -9.98 -29.17
C TYR A 304 9.15 -9.14 -28.35
N VAL A 305 9.03 -9.17 -27.01
CA VAL A 305 9.88 -8.37 -26.10
C VAL A 305 11.10 -9.18 -25.68
N ARG A 306 12.24 -8.87 -26.30
CA ARG A 306 13.51 -9.56 -26.02
C ARG A 306 14.15 -9.02 -24.74
N PRO A 307 14.82 -9.88 -23.92
CA PRO A 307 15.57 -9.41 -22.78
C PRO A 307 16.56 -8.30 -23.14
N HIS A 308 16.62 -7.27 -22.26
CA HIS A 308 17.52 -6.11 -22.39
C HIS A 308 17.30 -5.28 -23.67
N SER A 309 16.13 -5.34 -24.28
CA SER A 309 15.72 -4.36 -25.30
C SER A 309 15.16 -3.12 -24.60
N VAL A 310 15.12 -1.98 -25.32
CA VAL A 310 14.55 -0.73 -24.78
C VAL A 310 13.12 -0.90 -24.26
N ILE A 311 12.33 -1.77 -24.90
CA ILE A 311 10.96 -2.11 -24.45
C ILE A 311 11.00 -2.95 -23.16
N ASP A 312 11.96 -3.87 -23.05
CA ASP A 312 12.11 -4.70 -21.84
C ASP A 312 12.57 -3.86 -20.65
N ASP A 313 13.53 -2.97 -20.86
CA ASP A 313 14.03 -2.05 -19.83
C ASP A 313 12.91 -1.14 -19.30
N GLU A 314 12.06 -0.64 -20.20
CA GLU A 314 10.87 0.14 -19.83
C GLU A 314 9.84 -0.71 -19.06
N ALA A 315 9.61 -1.97 -19.50
CA ALA A 315 8.71 -2.87 -18.81
C ALA A 315 9.22 -3.22 -17.39
N VAL A 316 10.53 -3.34 -17.19
CA VAL A 316 11.16 -3.48 -15.86
C VAL A 316 10.91 -2.24 -15.01
N GLU A 317 11.06 -1.04 -15.59
CA GLU A 317 10.85 0.22 -14.87
C GLU A 317 9.41 0.38 -14.42
N ARG A 318 8.44 0.06 -15.27
CA ARG A 318 7.01 0.11 -14.95
C ARG A 318 6.58 -1.01 -14.02
N GLY A 319 7.12 -2.22 -14.18
CA GLY A 319 6.84 -3.42 -13.39
C GLY A 319 5.43 -3.99 -13.56
N THR A 320 4.43 -3.14 -13.71
CA THR A 320 3.02 -3.50 -13.91
C THR A 320 2.22 -2.40 -14.59
N SER A 321 1.11 -2.75 -15.25
CA SER A 321 0.10 -1.77 -15.67
C SER A 321 -0.59 -1.15 -14.46
N VAL A 322 -1.02 0.11 -14.58
CA VAL A 322 -1.71 0.86 -13.53
C VAL A 322 -3.15 1.12 -13.95
N TYR A 323 -4.11 0.73 -13.10
CA TYR A 323 -5.53 0.87 -13.37
C TYR A 323 -6.13 1.99 -12.53
N LEU A 324 -6.33 3.16 -13.13
CA LEU A 324 -7.10 4.23 -12.49
C LEU A 324 -8.60 4.04 -12.76
N VAL A 325 -9.44 4.84 -12.13
CA VAL A 325 -10.90 4.69 -12.25
C VAL A 325 -11.38 4.87 -13.69
N ASP A 326 -10.75 5.74 -14.47
CA ASP A 326 -11.17 6.14 -15.81
C ASP A 326 -10.24 5.67 -16.95
N ARG A 327 -9.07 5.16 -16.61
CA ARG A 327 -8.04 4.77 -17.60
C ARG A 327 -7.08 3.73 -17.11
N THR A 328 -6.44 3.05 -18.05
CA THR A 328 -5.30 2.17 -17.80
C THR A 328 -4.03 2.82 -18.34
N VAL A 329 -2.97 2.81 -17.52
CA VAL A 329 -1.61 3.14 -17.95
C VAL A 329 -0.87 1.82 -18.18
N PRO A 330 -0.63 1.42 -19.42
CA PRO A 330 -0.14 0.08 -19.72
C PRO A 330 1.36 -0.06 -19.41
N MET A 331 1.77 -1.29 -19.06
CA MET A 331 3.18 -1.66 -18.87
C MET A 331 3.94 -1.68 -20.20
N LEU A 332 3.30 -2.07 -21.28
CA LEU A 332 3.85 -2.17 -22.62
C LEU A 332 3.14 -1.15 -23.54
N PRO A 333 3.82 -0.61 -24.58
CA PRO A 333 3.18 0.22 -25.60
C PRO A 333 1.91 -0.42 -26.18
N GLU A 334 0.91 0.39 -26.52
CA GLU A 334 -0.39 -0.10 -27.01
C GLU A 334 -0.28 -0.99 -28.25
N ARG A 335 0.72 -0.76 -29.09
CA ARG A 335 1.06 -1.62 -30.22
C ARG A 335 1.30 -3.07 -29.80
N LEU A 336 1.87 -3.29 -28.61
CA LEU A 336 2.10 -4.62 -28.05
C LEU A 336 0.90 -5.08 -27.22
N SER A 337 0.45 -4.26 -26.28
CA SER A 337 -0.58 -4.67 -25.32
C SER A 337 -1.96 -4.90 -25.96
N ASN A 338 -2.35 -4.05 -26.91
CA ASN A 338 -3.71 -4.07 -27.49
C ASN A 338 -3.76 -4.76 -28.87
N GLU A 339 -2.60 -4.97 -29.52
CA GLU A 339 -2.56 -5.51 -30.88
C GLU A 339 -1.75 -6.81 -30.97
N LEU A 340 -0.40 -6.74 -30.94
CA LEU A 340 0.47 -7.89 -31.25
C LEU A 340 0.36 -9.03 -30.25
N CYS A 341 0.23 -8.71 -28.97
CA CYS A 341 0.15 -9.72 -27.93
C CYS A 341 -1.29 -10.08 -27.54
N SER A 342 -2.24 -9.19 -27.74
CA SER A 342 -3.64 -9.39 -27.35
C SER A 342 -4.27 -10.55 -28.15
N LEU A 343 -4.92 -11.49 -27.45
CA LEU A 343 -5.57 -12.67 -28.04
C LEU A 343 -6.93 -12.32 -28.64
N ARG A 344 -6.92 -11.46 -29.67
CA ARG A 344 -8.14 -10.89 -30.27
C ARG A 344 -8.98 -11.93 -31.00
N PRO A 345 -10.32 -11.80 -30.96
CA PRO A 345 -11.20 -12.75 -31.61
C PRO A 345 -11.00 -12.76 -33.14
N HIS A 346 -11.13 -13.94 -33.74
CA HIS A 346 -11.00 -14.21 -35.16
C HIS A 346 -9.58 -13.96 -35.74
N GLU A 347 -8.58 -13.99 -34.87
CA GLU A 347 -7.18 -13.85 -35.24
C GLU A 347 -6.34 -15.05 -34.79
N THR A 348 -5.27 -15.29 -35.54
CA THR A 348 -4.25 -16.29 -35.16
C THR A 348 -3.20 -15.62 -34.28
N SER A 349 -3.02 -16.14 -33.07
CA SER A 349 -2.12 -15.56 -32.07
C SER A 349 -1.09 -16.57 -31.57
N LEU A 350 0.08 -16.05 -31.21
CA LEU A 350 1.15 -16.81 -30.58
C LEU A 350 0.97 -16.85 -29.07
N CYS A 351 0.98 -18.06 -28.50
CA CYS A 351 0.78 -18.25 -27.08
C CYS A 351 1.90 -19.06 -26.43
N PHE A 352 1.99 -18.93 -25.11
CA PHE A 352 2.67 -19.87 -24.23
C PHE A 352 1.59 -20.54 -23.37
N SER A 353 1.50 -21.86 -23.44
CA SER A 353 0.32 -22.57 -22.90
C SER A 353 0.67 -23.60 -21.86
N ALA A 354 -0.26 -23.78 -20.93
CA ALA A 354 -0.34 -24.90 -20.02
C ALA A 354 -1.56 -25.74 -20.41
N VAL A 355 -1.36 -27.02 -20.75
CA VAL A 355 -2.40 -27.92 -21.24
C VAL A 355 -2.55 -29.07 -20.27
N PHE A 356 -3.75 -29.39 -19.87
CA PHE A 356 -4.06 -30.41 -18.88
C PHE A 356 -5.09 -31.39 -19.39
N THR A 357 -4.79 -32.70 -19.27
CA THR A 357 -5.80 -33.75 -19.43
C THR A 357 -6.40 -34.04 -18.06
N LEU A 358 -7.66 -33.72 -17.86
CA LEU A 358 -8.39 -33.84 -16.60
C LEU A 358 -9.47 -34.90 -16.71
N ASN A 359 -9.65 -35.71 -15.66
CA ASN A 359 -10.81 -36.58 -15.51
C ASN A 359 -11.92 -35.92 -14.68
N GLU A 360 -13.05 -36.58 -14.49
CA GLU A 360 -14.19 -36.13 -13.69
C GLU A 360 -13.84 -35.86 -12.22
N ASN A 361 -12.83 -36.50 -11.68
CA ASN A 361 -12.34 -36.33 -10.32
C ASN A 361 -11.29 -35.22 -10.21
N LEU A 362 -10.99 -34.50 -11.31
CA LEU A 362 -9.96 -33.47 -11.43
C LEU A 362 -8.52 -34.01 -11.29
N ASP A 363 -8.32 -35.31 -11.42
CA ASP A 363 -6.95 -35.83 -11.50
C ASP A 363 -6.32 -35.37 -12.81
N ILE A 364 -5.13 -34.80 -12.72
CA ILE A 364 -4.34 -34.42 -13.88
C ILE A 364 -3.67 -35.70 -14.40
N LEU A 365 -4.22 -36.27 -15.49
CA LEU A 365 -3.69 -37.48 -16.12
C LEU A 365 -2.44 -37.17 -16.92
N GLU A 366 -2.39 -35.99 -17.56
CA GLU A 366 -1.25 -35.51 -18.34
C GLU A 366 -1.19 -33.99 -18.24
N GLU A 367 0.02 -33.44 -18.23
CA GLU A 367 0.26 -31.99 -18.33
C GLU A 367 1.36 -31.69 -19.33
N TRP A 368 1.19 -30.63 -20.08
CA TRP A 368 2.13 -30.17 -21.08
C TRP A 368 2.29 -28.66 -21.02
N PHE A 369 3.52 -28.16 -21.15
CA PHE A 369 3.87 -26.75 -21.19
C PHE A 369 4.68 -26.46 -22.43
N GLY A 370 4.36 -25.40 -23.13
CA GLY A 370 5.13 -25.00 -24.30
C GLY A 370 4.48 -23.91 -25.13
N ARG A 371 5.16 -23.56 -26.20
CA ARG A 371 4.66 -22.53 -27.13
C ARG A 371 3.63 -23.14 -28.07
N THR A 372 2.53 -22.42 -28.25
CA THR A 372 1.39 -22.82 -29.08
C THR A 372 1.04 -21.70 -30.07
N VAL A 373 0.23 -22.07 -31.06
CA VAL A 373 -0.50 -21.14 -31.90
C VAL A 373 -1.99 -21.47 -31.77
N ILE A 374 -2.79 -20.46 -31.55
CA ILE A 374 -4.25 -20.57 -31.44
C ILE A 374 -4.94 -19.75 -32.51
N HIS A 375 -6.23 -20.04 -32.75
CA HIS A 375 -7.17 -19.15 -33.39
C HIS A 375 -8.26 -18.84 -32.34
N SER A 376 -8.46 -17.56 -31.98
CA SER A 376 -9.51 -17.19 -31.03
C SER A 376 -10.85 -17.13 -31.74
N ASP A 377 -11.77 -18.04 -31.41
CA ASP A 377 -13.06 -18.14 -32.07
C ASP A 377 -14.05 -17.07 -31.59
N ARG A 378 -13.95 -16.69 -30.34
CA ARG A 378 -14.88 -15.75 -29.70
C ARG A 378 -14.23 -14.99 -28.53
N ARG A 379 -14.61 -13.74 -28.37
CA ARG A 379 -14.39 -12.99 -27.14
C ARG A 379 -15.71 -12.82 -26.43
N PHE A 380 -15.83 -13.29 -25.19
CA PHE A 380 -16.97 -13.08 -24.31
C PHE A 380 -16.67 -11.96 -23.32
N THR A 381 -17.69 -11.21 -22.97
CA THR A 381 -17.70 -10.47 -21.71
C THR A 381 -18.06 -11.41 -20.56
N TYR A 382 -17.66 -11.07 -19.33
CA TYR A 382 -18.10 -11.84 -18.15
C TYR A 382 -19.63 -11.96 -18.06
N ALA A 383 -20.38 -10.94 -18.49
CA ALA A 383 -21.84 -10.96 -18.49
C ALA A 383 -22.40 -11.96 -19.51
N GLU A 384 -21.88 -11.99 -20.74
CA GLU A 384 -22.29 -12.96 -21.76
C GLU A 384 -21.98 -14.39 -21.34
N ALA A 385 -20.77 -14.64 -20.81
CA ALA A 385 -20.40 -15.97 -20.30
C ALA A 385 -21.31 -16.39 -19.12
N GLN A 386 -21.68 -15.45 -18.25
CA GLN A 386 -22.59 -15.70 -17.14
C GLN A 386 -24.00 -16.06 -17.63
N GLU A 387 -24.52 -15.37 -18.63
CA GLU A 387 -25.81 -15.67 -19.25
C GLU A 387 -25.82 -17.10 -19.83
N ILE A 388 -24.73 -17.53 -20.47
CA ILE A 388 -24.62 -18.90 -20.97
C ILE A 388 -24.62 -19.90 -19.81
N ILE A 389 -23.92 -19.62 -18.72
CA ILE A 389 -23.86 -20.49 -17.53
C ILE A 389 -25.27 -20.64 -16.92
N GLU A 390 -26.05 -19.54 -16.84
CA GLU A 390 -27.37 -19.53 -16.21
C GLU A 390 -28.45 -20.15 -17.12
N THR A 391 -28.40 -19.91 -18.44
CA THR A 391 -29.44 -20.32 -19.37
C THR A 391 -29.13 -21.64 -20.08
N GLY A 392 -27.87 -22.04 -20.14
CA GLY A 392 -27.43 -23.19 -20.95
C GLY A 392 -27.49 -22.96 -22.45
N ARG A 393 -27.61 -21.70 -22.92
CA ARG A 393 -27.79 -21.35 -24.34
C ARG A 393 -26.84 -20.22 -24.73
N GLY A 394 -26.29 -20.30 -25.93
CA GLY A 394 -25.38 -19.31 -26.51
C GLY A 394 -24.30 -19.95 -27.35
N ASP A 395 -23.39 -19.13 -27.87
CA ASP A 395 -22.23 -19.58 -28.62
C ASP A 395 -21.31 -20.42 -27.69
N TYR A 396 -20.85 -21.59 -28.19
CA TYR A 396 -19.94 -22.48 -27.44
C TYR A 396 -20.47 -22.87 -26.04
N ALA A 397 -21.81 -23.00 -25.89
CA ALA A 397 -22.43 -23.29 -24.59
C ALA A 397 -21.93 -24.60 -23.96
N GLU A 398 -21.67 -25.65 -24.75
CA GLU A 398 -21.13 -26.92 -24.24
C GLU A 398 -19.75 -26.74 -23.62
N GLU A 399 -18.87 -25.99 -24.29
CA GLU A 399 -17.52 -25.69 -23.84
C GLU A 399 -17.54 -24.83 -22.57
N VAL A 400 -18.30 -23.72 -22.55
CA VAL A 400 -18.45 -22.83 -21.39
C VAL A 400 -18.99 -23.58 -20.18
N LEU A 401 -20.05 -24.38 -20.34
CA LEU A 401 -20.64 -25.16 -19.24
C LEU A 401 -19.68 -26.25 -18.74
N THR A 402 -18.91 -26.87 -19.64
CA THR A 402 -17.90 -27.88 -19.28
C THR A 402 -16.79 -27.24 -18.46
N LEU A 403 -16.25 -26.11 -18.92
CA LEU A 403 -15.20 -25.37 -18.19
C LEU A 403 -15.73 -24.88 -16.83
N ASN A 404 -16.95 -24.30 -16.77
CA ASN A 404 -17.51 -23.87 -15.50
C ASN A 404 -17.67 -25.02 -14.52
N ARG A 405 -18.19 -26.18 -14.95
CA ARG A 405 -18.32 -27.36 -14.10
C ARG A 405 -16.98 -27.83 -13.53
N LEU A 406 -15.93 -27.88 -14.35
CA LEU A 406 -14.57 -28.24 -13.92
C LEU A 406 -14.02 -27.18 -12.95
N ALA A 407 -14.19 -25.92 -13.25
CA ALA A 407 -13.73 -24.80 -12.39
C ALA A 407 -14.40 -24.81 -11.01
N GLN A 408 -15.72 -25.01 -10.95
CA GLN A 408 -16.44 -25.11 -9.66
C GLN A 408 -15.94 -26.31 -8.81
N ALA A 409 -15.59 -27.40 -9.46
CA ALA A 409 -15.01 -28.54 -8.78
C ALA A 409 -13.58 -28.24 -8.25
N LEU A 410 -12.73 -27.56 -9.05
CA LEU A 410 -11.39 -27.08 -8.63
C LEU A 410 -11.52 -26.12 -7.42
N ARG A 411 -12.45 -25.18 -7.49
CA ARG A 411 -12.72 -24.22 -6.42
C ARG A 411 -13.11 -24.92 -5.12
N LYS A 412 -14.03 -25.87 -5.20
CA LYS A 412 -14.45 -26.67 -4.04
C LYS A 412 -13.29 -27.41 -3.39
N GLU A 413 -12.40 -28.01 -4.19
CA GLU A 413 -11.23 -28.70 -3.68
C GLU A 413 -10.23 -27.71 -3.04
N ARG A 414 -9.99 -26.56 -3.64
CA ARG A 414 -9.11 -25.51 -3.11
C ARG A 414 -9.57 -25.05 -1.72
N PHE A 415 -10.86 -24.77 -1.53
CA PHE A 415 -11.40 -24.39 -0.22
C PHE A 415 -11.35 -25.52 0.81
N LYS A 416 -11.55 -26.76 0.40
CA LYS A 416 -11.37 -27.95 1.24
C LYS A 416 -9.92 -28.06 1.73
N ASN A 417 -8.96 -27.67 0.90
CA ASN A 417 -7.54 -27.65 1.22
C ASN A 417 -7.11 -26.46 2.09
N GLY A 418 -7.98 -25.49 2.35
CA GLY A 418 -7.77 -24.38 3.28
C GLY A 418 -7.46 -23.03 2.63
N ALA A 419 -7.84 -22.82 1.38
CA ALA A 419 -7.84 -21.49 0.79
C ALA A 419 -8.82 -20.59 1.54
N ILE A 420 -8.49 -19.29 1.65
CA ILE A 420 -9.32 -18.29 2.34
C ILE A 420 -10.17 -17.56 1.30
N SER A 421 -11.48 -17.44 1.56
CA SER A 421 -12.39 -16.63 0.73
C SER A 421 -12.46 -15.23 1.31
N PHE A 422 -12.04 -14.24 0.51
CA PHE A 422 -12.25 -12.83 0.81
C PHE A 422 -13.20 -12.28 -0.25
N ASP A 423 -14.47 -12.62 -0.15
CA ASP A 423 -15.48 -12.04 -1.03
C ASP A 423 -15.71 -10.58 -0.58
N ARG A 424 -15.22 -9.62 -1.36
CA ARG A 424 -15.47 -8.19 -1.18
C ARG A 424 -16.16 -7.64 -2.40
N GLU A 425 -17.14 -6.80 -2.16
CA GLU A 425 -17.73 -5.96 -3.18
C GLU A 425 -16.74 -4.87 -3.58
N GLU A 426 -16.47 -4.77 -4.86
CA GLU A 426 -15.56 -3.76 -5.41
C GLU A 426 -16.39 -2.56 -5.87
N VAL A 427 -16.11 -1.40 -5.26
CA VAL A 427 -16.77 -0.14 -5.62
C VAL A 427 -16.28 0.33 -6.98
N LYS A 428 -17.21 0.52 -7.92
CA LYS A 428 -16.97 1.06 -9.26
C LYS A 428 -17.86 2.28 -9.53
N PHE A 429 -17.41 3.14 -10.43
CA PHE A 429 -18.12 4.37 -10.80
C PHE A 429 -18.66 4.28 -12.23
N ARG A 430 -19.90 4.77 -12.43
CA ARG A 430 -20.38 5.13 -13.76
C ARG A 430 -19.89 6.55 -14.01
N LEU A 431 -19.13 6.73 -15.09
CA LEU A 431 -18.55 8.02 -15.46
C LEU A 431 -19.29 8.58 -16.69
N ASP A 432 -19.35 9.91 -16.80
CA ASP A 432 -19.75 10.60 -18.03
C ASP A 432 -18.55 10.69 -19.01
N GLU A 433 -18.78 11.34 -20.16
CA GLU A 433 -17.76 11.53 -21.21
C GLU A 433 -16.54 12.36 -20.74
N ASN A 434 -16.70 13.15 -19.68
CA ASN A 434 -15.65 13.96 -19.08
C ASN A 434 -14.98 13.29 -17.87
N GLY A 435 -15.33 12.02 -17.59
CA GLY A 435 -14.82 11.27 -16.46
C GLY A 435 -15.44 11.65 -15.11
N LYS A 436 -16.55 12.43 -15.09
CA LYS A 436 -17.25 12.78 -13.85
C LYS A 436 -18.11 11.60 -13.37
N PRO A 437 -18.07 11.28 -12.06
CA PRO A 437 -18.87 10.19 -11.52
C PRO A 437 -20.36 10.53 -11.48
N LEU A 438 -21.19 9.70 -12.15
CA LEU A 438 -22.65 9.80 -12.20
C LEU A 438 -23.33 8.92 -11.16
N GLY A 439 -22.64 7.92 -10.63
CA GLY A 439 -23.16 6.99 -9.65
C GLY A 439 -22.16 5.90 -9.30
N VAL A 440 -22.47 5.19 -8.22
CA VAL A 440 -21.70 4.07 -7.70
C VAL A 440 -22.41 2.76 -8.00
N TYR A 441 -21.66 1.71 -8.32
CA TYR A 441 -22.18 0.35 -8.42
C TYR A 441 -21.15 -0.64 -7.88
N PHE A 442 -21.64 -1.83 -7.51
CA PHE A 442 -20.78 -2.89 -6.97
C PHE A 442 -20.55 -3.95 -8.03
N LYS A 443 -19.30 -4.35 -8.18
CA LYS A 443 -18.94 -5.46 -9.04
C LYS A 443 -19.01 -6.76 -8.23
N GLU A 444 -20.01 -7.59 -8.56
CA GLU A 444 -20.12 -8.93 -8.00
C GLU A 444 -19.22 -9.92 -8.74
N GLN A 445 -18.58 -10.82 -7.98
CA GLN A 445 -17.89 -11.97 -8.56
C GLN A 445 -18.88 -13.12 -8.81
N LYS A 446 -19.16 -13.37 -10.10
CA LYS A 446 -20.05 -14.45 -10.54
C LYS A 446 -19.28 -15.69 -10.97
N GLU A 447 -20.00 -16.77 -11.33
CA GLU A 447 -19.39 -18.04 -11.76
C GLU A 447 -18.48 -17.89 -12.98
N SER A 448 -18.81 -16.99 -13.92
CA SER A 448 -17.96 -16.70 -15.08
C SER A 448 -16.58 -16.15 -14.67
N ASN A 449 -16.52 -15.28 -13.63
CA ASN A 449 -15.26 -14.80 -13.09
C ASN A 449 -14.47 -15.91 -12.39
N GLN A 450 -15.19 -16.76 -11.61
CA GLN A 450 -14.58 -17.88 -10.90
C GLN A 450 -14.04 -18.93 -11.87
N MET A 451 -14.72 -19.15 -12.99
CA MET A 451 -14.28 -20.07 -14.05
C MET A 451 -12.88 -19.70 -14.56
N ILE A 452 -12.68 -18.44 -14.93
CA ILE A 452 -11.37 -17.96 -15.41
C ILE A 452 -10.36 -18.01 -14.27
N GLU A 453 -10.70 -17.52 -13.07
CA GLU A 453 -9.82 -17.53 -11.89
C GLU A 453 -9.24 -18.93 -11.64
N GLU A 454 -10.07 -19.98 -11.59
CA GLU A 454 -9.61 -21.31 -11.22
C GLU A 454 -8.65 -21.94 -12.25
N PHE A 455 -8.85 -21.69 -13.55
CA PHE A 455 -7.92 -22.16 -14.57
C PHE A 455 -6.61 -21.36 -14.57
N MET A 456 -6.67 -20.05 -14.30
CA MET A 456 -5.46 -19.23 -14.12
C MET A 456 -4.68 -19.68 -12.88
N LEU A 457 -5.35 -19.96 -11.77
CA LEU A 457 -4.74 -20.52 -10.56
C LEU A 457 -4.11 -21.89 -10.81
N LEU A 458 -4.79 -22.77 -11.58
CA LEU A 458 -4.26 -24.08 -11.96
C LEU A 458 -2.98 -23.94 -12.77
N ALA A 459 -2.98 -23.12 -13.82
CA ALA A 459 -1.81 -22.88 -14.67
C ALA A 459 -0.64 -22.30 -13.87
N ASN A 460 -0.88 -21.24 -13.08
CA ASN A 460 0.11 -20.59 -12.24
C ASN A 460 0.77 -21.59 -11.26
N ARG A 461 -0.03 -22.37 -10.56
CA ARG A 461 0.44 -23.40 -9.63
C ARG A 461 1.28 -24.45 -10.32
N ARG A 462 0.80 -25.01 -11.45
CA ARG A 462 1.48 -26.12 -12.12
C ARG A 462 2.78 -25.68 -12.79
N VAL A 463 2.82 -24.46 -13.35
CA VAL A 463 4.05 -23.85 -13.88
C VAL A 463 5.08 -23.66 -12.75
N ALA A 464 4.65 -23.15 -11.59
CA ALA A 464 5.54 -22.98 -10.44
C ALA A 464 6.12 -24.33 -9.97
N GLU A 465 5.30 -25.39 -9.90
CA GLU A 465 5.75 -26.73 -9.55
C GLU A 465 6.71 -27.34 -10.58
N PHE A 466 6.40 -27.19 -11.87
CA PHE A 466 7.25 -27.70 -12.97
C PHE A 466 8.61 -27.00 -13.00
N CYS A 467 8.64 -25.69 -12.90
CA CYS A 467 9.88 -24.93 -12.94
C CYS A 467 10.70 -25.07 -11.66
N GLY A 468 10.07 -25.04 -10.48
CA GLY A 468 10.75 -25.06 -9.19
C GLY A 468 11.30 -26.45 -8.81
N LYS A 469 10.63 -27.54 -9.24
CA LYS A 469 11.03 -28.90 -8.90
C LYS A 469 11.75 -29.55 -10.07
N ARG A 470 13.02 -29.92 -9.90
CA ARG A 470 13.73 -30.82 -10.83
C ARG A 470 13.82 -32.23 -10.23
N ARG A 471 13.38 -33.26 -10.95
CA ARG A 471 13.79 -34.63 -10.67
C ARG A 471 15.17 -34.85 -11.27
N THR A 472 16.16 -35.16 -10.44
CA THR A 472 17.46 -35.61 -10.91
C THR A 472 17.35 -37.06 -11.39
N GLU A 473 18.27 -37.52 -12.24
CA GLU A 473 18.35 -38.95 -12.69
C GLU A 473 18.41 -39.93 -11.51
N SER A 474 18.93 -39.49 -10.36
CA SER A 474 18.94 -40.23 -9.10
C SER A 474 17.63 -40.17 -8.30
N GLY A 475 16.58 -39.55 -8.82
CA GLY A 475 15.27 -39.40 -8.16
C GLY A 475 15.22 -38.39 -7.04
N ARG A 476 16.32 -37.67 -6.74
CA ARG A 476 16.34 -36.59 -5.77
C ARG A 476 15.72 -35.29 -6.36
N SER A 477 14.90 -34.61 -5.58
CA SER A 477 14.41 -33.29 -5.95
C SER A 477 15.57 -32.28 -5.84
N ALA A 478 15.87 -31.56 -6.93
CA ALA A 478 16.74 -30.39 -6.91
C ALA A 478 15.87 -29.17 -7.20
N GLU A 479 16.07 -28.10 -6.45
CA GLU A 479 15.42 -26.83 -6.72
C GLU A 479 16.12 -26.09 -7.87
N ARG A 480 15.33 -25.45 -8.74
CA ARG A 480 15.81 -24.51 -9.75
C ARG A 480 15.39 -23.11 -9.33
N THR A 481 16.18 -22.12 -9.70
CA THR A 481 15.82 -20.72 -9.49
C THR A 481 14.52 -20.41 -10.22
N MET A 482 13.52 -19.91 -9.49
CA MET A 482 12.21 -19.58 -10.03
C MET A 482 11.69 -18.33 -9.35
N VAL A 483 10.84 -17.58 -10.02
CA VAL A 483 10.10 -16.45 -9.44
C VAL A 483 8.80 -16.98 -8.87
N TYR A 484 8.60 -16.78 -7.58
CA TYR A 484 7.38 -17.17 -6.88
C TYR A 484 6.57 -15.95 -6.47
N ARG A 485 5.26 -16.10 -6.42
CA ARG A 485 4.35 -15.21 -5.71
C ARG A 485 4.05 -15.83 -4.36
N VAL A 486 4.61 -15.28 -3.32
CA VAL A 486 4.52 -15.85 -1.97
C VAL A 486 3.58 -15.04 -1.08
N HIS A 487 2.98 -15.72 -0.12
CA HIS A 487 2.14 -15.11 0.90
C HIS A 487 2.36 -15.82 2.23
N ASP A 488 2.96 -15.11 3.18
CA ASP A 488 3.29 -15.69 4.48
C ASP A 488 2.06 -15.85 5.37
N THR A 489 2.22 -16.63 6.41
CA THR A 489 1.23 -16.78 7.48
C THR A 489 1.09 -15.48 8.27
N PRO A 490 -0.10 -15.15 8.78
CA PRO A 490 -0.28 -13.98 9.64
C PRO A 490 0.56 -14.11 10.92
N SER A 491 1.13 -12.98 11.38
CA SER A 491 1.89 -12.96 12.63
C SER A 491 0.97 -13.23 13.83
N GLU A 492 1.52 -13.86 14.89
CA GLU A 492 0.78 -14.20 16.10
C GLU A 492 0.20 -12.95 16.78
N GLU A 493 0.95 -11.86 16.82
CA GLU A 493 0.52 -10.57 17.34
C GLU A 493 -0.72 -10.01 16.61
N LYS A 494 -0.71 -10.03 15.25
CA LYS A 494 -1.84 -9.59 14.45
C LYS A 494 -3.08 -10.47 14.64
N LEU A 495 -2.87 -11.80 14.77
CA LEU A 495 -3.96 -12.73 15.06
C LEU A 495 -4.54 -12.50 16.46
N ASP A 496 -3.72 -12.17 17.45
CA ASP A 496 -4.21 -11.86 18.80
C ASP A 496 -5.05 -10.59 18.82
N ARG A 497 -4.62 -9.55 18.12
CA ARG A 497 -5.43 -8.33 17.92
C ARG A 497 -6.76 -8.65 17.23
N PHE A 498 -6.74 -9.50 16.21
CA PHE A 498 -7.95 -9.95 15.52
C PHE A 498 -8.88 -10.75 16.46
N ARG A 499 -8.36 -11.68 17.27
CA ARG A 499 -9.13 -12.43 18.26
C ARG A 499 -9.84 -11.53 19.26
N GLN A 500 -9.10 -10.56 19.82
CA GLN A 500 -9.66 -9.57 20.74
C GLN A 500 -10.75 -8.74 20.09
N PHE A 501 -10.57 -8.39 18.83
CA PHE A 501 -11.54 -7.62 18.06
C PHE A 501 -12.85 -8.39 17.86
N ILE A 502 -12.81 -9.62 17.31
CA ILE A 502 -14.03 -10.39 17.03
C ILE A 502 -14.75 -10.92 18.29
N LEU A 503 -14.02 -11.05 19.41
CA LEU A 503 -14.62 -11.43 20.69
C LEU A 503 -15.69 -10.42 21.14
N ARG A 504 -15.59 -9.16 20.74
CA ARG A 504 -16.58 -8.09 21.05
C ARG A 504 -17.92 -8.31 20.36
N PHE A 505 -17.90 -8.97 19.21
CA PHE A 505 -19.10 -9.38 18.48
C PHE A 505 -19.61 -10.76 18.95
N GLY A 506 -18.99 -11.35 20.00
CA GLY A 506 -19.36 -12.64 20.53
C GLY A 506 -18.76 -13.83 19.80
N HIS A 507 -17.86 -13.60 18.84
CA HIS A 507 -17.19 -14.67 18.09
C HIS A 507 -15.91 -15.12 18.79
N ILE A 508 -15.72 -16.43 18.88
CA ILE A 508 -14.53 -17.04 19.48
C ILE A 508 -13.67 -17.65 18.39
N PHE A 509 -12.40 -17.23 18.32
CA PHE A 509 -11.42 -17.72 17.38
C PHE A 509 -10.27 -18.41 18.14
N LYS A 510 -10.14 -19.73 17.97
CA LYS A 510 -9.21 -20.58 18.75
C LYS A 510 -7.94 -20.96 17.98
N ALA A 511 -8.00 -20.96 16.67
CA ALA A 511 -6.88 -21.40 15.84
C ALA A 511 -5.68 -20.45 15.99
N THR A 512 -4.48 -21.02 16.13
CA THR A 512 -3.24 -20.27 16.35
C THR A 512 -2.30 -20.30 15.16
N LYS A 513 -2.30 -21.36 14.35
CA LYS A 513 -1.30 -21.54 13.27
C LYS A 513 -1.87 -22.29 12.06
N GLY A 514 -1.32 -21.96 10.90
CA GLY A 514 -1.45 -22.74 9.67
C GLY A 514 -2.87 -22.88 9.14
N ARG A 515 -3.19 -24.03 8.57
CA ARG A 515 -4.50 -24.31 7.93
C ARG A 515 -5.71 -24.21 8.85
N ALA A 516 -5.52 -24.37 10.18
CA ALA A 516 -6.60 -24.24 11.14
C ALA A 516 -7.14 -22.80 11.19
N VAL A 517 -6.25 -21.79 11.10
CA VAL A 517 -6.62 -20.37 11.01
C VAL A 517 -7.49 -20.11 9.79
N ALA A 518 -7.08 -20.59 8.60
CA ALA A 518 -7.84 -20.42 7.37
C ALA A 518 -9.24 -21.05 7.44
N LYS A 519 -9.34 -22.27 7.99
CA LYS A 519 -10.64 -22.95 8.15
C LYS A 519 -11.57 -22.22 9.11
N GLU A 520 -11.01 -21.70 10.20
CA GLU A 520 -11.78 -20.96 11.20
C GLU A 520 -12.22 -19.59 10.68
N LEU A 521 -11.37 -18.89 9.90
CA LEU A 521 -11.73 -17.68 9.17
C LEU A 521 -12.89 -17.92 8.20
N ASN A 522 -12.78 -18.94 7.34
CA ASN A 522 -13.85 -19.28 6.39
C ASN A 522 -15.18 -19.64 7.11
N LYS A 523 -15.10 -20.28 8.29
CA LYS A 523 -16.28 -20.54 9.10
C LYS A 523 -16.87 -19.24 9.64
N LEU A 524 -16.03 -18.34 10.16
CA LEU A 524 -16.43 -17.03 10.66
C LEU A 524 -17.11 -16.22 9.55
N PHE A 525 -16.49 -16.09 8.37
CA PHE A 525 -17.06 -15.35 7.24
C PHE A 525 -18.45 -15.88 6.83
N LYS A 526 -18.64 -17.19 6.85
CA LYS A 526 -19.96 -17.77 6.59
C LYS A 526 -21.01 -17.42 7.66
N GLN A 527 -20.58 -17.27 8.91
CA GLN A 527 -21.47 -16.95 10.04
C GLN A 527 -21.89 -15.48 10.04
N ILE A 528 -20.99 -14.58 9.63
CA ILE A 528 -21.24 -13.13 9.64
C ILE A 528 -21.81 -12.61 8.32
N LYS A 529 -21.94 -13.44 7.31
CA LYS A 529 -22.45 -13.02 5.99
C LYS A 529 -23.85 -12.40 6.10
N GLY A 530 -24.01 -11.17 5.61
CA GLY A 530 -25.25 -10.38 5.68
C GLY A 530 -25.52 -9.74 7.03
N THR A 531 -24.56 -9.77 7.97
CA THR A 531 -24.68 -9.08 9.26
C THR A 531 -23.99 -7.71 9.21
N THR A 532 -24.33 -6.81 10.15
CA THR A 532 -23.73 -5.46 10.24
C THR A 532 -22.24 -5.46 10.56
N GLU A 533 -21.72 -6.54 11.14
CA GLU A 533 -20.29 -6.67 11.44
C GLU A 533 -19.46 -7.26 10.29
N GLU A 534 -20.05 -7.73 9.20
CA GLU A 534 -19.37 -8.41 8.10
C GLU A 534 -18.18 -7.59 7.57
N ASN A 535 -18.40 -6.34 7.19
CA ASN A 535 -17.37 -5.46 6.62
C ASN A 535 -16.24 -5.17 7.64
N ALA A 536 -16.59 -4.91 8.89
CA ALA A 536 -15.62 -4.62 9.94
C ALA A 536 -14.72 -5.85 10.21
N VAL A 537 -15.31 -7.03 10.35
CA VAL A 537 -14.58 -8.28 10.59
C VAL A 537 -13.74 -8.67 9.38
N ALA A 538 -14.27 -8.58 8.16
CA ALA A 538 -13.52 -8.85 6.93
C ALA A 538 -12.32 -7.90 6.78
N THR A 539 -12.50 -6.61 7.07
CA THR A 539 -11.43 -5.60 7.03
C THR A 539 -10.32 -5.92 8.03
N MET A 540 -10.68 -6.24 9.29
CA MET A 540 -9.69 -6.62 10.31
C MET A 540 -8.98 -7.93 9.99
N ALA A 541 -9.70 -8.91 9.43
CA ALA A 541 -9.10 -10.16 8.98
C ALA A 541 -8.04 -9.91 7.90
N VAL A 542 -8.34 -9.11 6.86
CA VAL A 542 -7.37 -8.74 5.82
C VAL A 542 -6.18 -7.97 6.38
N ARG A 543 -6.40 -7.00 7.28
CA ARG A 543 -5.32 -6.26 7.95
C ARG A 543 -4.41 -7.14 8.81
N SER A 544 -4.92 -8.27 9.29
CA SER A 544 -4.14 -9.25 10.05
C SER A 544 -3.26 -10.14 9.16
N MET A 545 -3.55 -10.24 7.85
CA MET A 545 -2.76 -11.03 6.90
C MET A 545 -1.43 -10.35 6.57
N ALA A 546 -0.46 -11.15 6.13
CA ALA A 546 0.74 -10.66 5.47
C ALA A 546 0.38 -10.11 4.08
N LYS A 547 1.28 -9.32 3.49
CA LYS A 547 1.18 -8.95 2.07
C LYS A 547 1.86 -10.02 1.23
N ALA A 548 1.28 -10.33 0.08
CA ALA A 548 1.95 -11.17 -0.91
C ALA A 548 3.02 -10.34 -1.65
N TYR A 549 4.12 -10.99 -2.06
CA TYR A 549 5.22 -10.36 -2.78
C TYR A 549 5.92 -11.36 -3.70
N TYR A 550 6.80 -10.88 -4.57
CA TYR A 550 7.61 -11.73 -5.45
C TYR A 550 8.97 -11.98 -4.82
N THR A 551 9.49 -13.20 -4.96
CA THR A 551 10.82 -13.61 -4.50
C THR A 551 11.23 -14.91 -5.18
N THR A 552 12.51 -15.20 -5.16
CA THR A 552 13.06 -16.51 -5.60
C THR A 552 13.04 -17.57 -4.49
N ASP A 553 12.70 -17.19 -3.26
CA ASP A 553 12.59 -18.10 -2.12
C ASP A 553 11.14 -18.57 -1.93
N ASN A 554 10.90 -19.86 -2.10
CA ASN A 554 9.55 -20.42 -2.00
C ASN A 554 9.15 -20.68 -0.55
N ILE A 555 8.22 -19.88 -0.04
CA ILE A 555 7.54 -20.11 1.26
C ILE A 555 6.08 -20.56 1.10
N GLY A 556 5.63 -20.74 -0.15
CA GLY A 556 4.24 -21.02 -0.51
C GLY A 556 3.33 -19.81 -0.47
N HIS A 557 2.06 -20.02 -0.78
CA HIS A 557 1.02 -18.97 -0.77
C HIS A 557 -0.09 -19.34 0.21
N TYR A 558 0.00 -18.81 1.43
CA TYR A 558 -0.90 -19.16 2.54
C TYR A 558 -2.38 -18.93 2.20
N GLY A 559 -2.76 -17.78 1.67
CA GLY A 559 -4.16 -17.45 1.35
C GLY A 559 -4.79 -18.38 0.32
N LEU A 560 -4.00 -18.91 -0.64
CA LEU A 560 -4.45 -19.87 -1.65
C LEU A 560 -4.29 -21.34 -1.24
N ALA A 561 -3.61 -21.60 -0.13
CA ALA A 561 -3.23 -22.93 0.35
C ALA A 561 -2.36 -23.72 -0.66
N PHE A 562 -1.53 -23.04 -1.45
CA PHE A 562 -0.64 -23.62 -2.43
C PHE A 562 0.80 -23.68 -1.92
N PRO A 563 1.48 -24.84 -1.98
CA PRO A 563 2.88 -24.95 -1.61
C PRO A 563 3.84 -24.36 -2.66
N TYR A 564 3.39 -24.21 -3.90
CA TYR A 564 4.08 -23.55 -5.00
C TYR A 564 3.09 -22.67 -5.74
N TYR A 565 3.46 -21.42 -5.96
CA TYR A 565 2.63 -20.49 -6.71
C TYR A 565 3.48 -19.41 -7.38
N THR A 566 3.12 -19.06 -8.59
CA THR A 566 3.72 -17.98 -9.36
C THR A 566 2.65 -17.24 -10.14
N HIS A 567 3.01 -16.16 -10.78
CA HIS A 567 2.20 -15.51 -11.80
C HIS A 567 2.79 -15.86 -13.20
N PHE A 568 1.96 -16.39 -14.06
CA PHE A 568 2.30 -16.81 -15.43
C PHE A 568 1.28 -16.27 -16.44
N THR A 569 0.08 -15.94 -15.99
CA THR A 569 -1.12 -15.80 -16.82
C THR A 569 -1.40 -14.39 -17.30
N SER A 570 -0.54 -13.37 -17.01
CA SER A 570 -0.79 -11.99 -17.44
C SER A 570 0.50 -11.23 -17.80
N PRO A 571 1.26 -11.67 -18.81
CA PRO A 571 2.55 -11.05 -19.17
C PRO A 571 2.42 -9.70 -19.89
N ILE A 572 1.26 -9.34 -20.42
CA ILE A 572 1.03 -8.02 -21.02
C ILE A 572 1.08 -6.93 -19.96
N ARG A 573 0.59 -7.24 -18.76
CA ARG A 573 0.38 -6.26 -17.69
C ARG A 573 1.20 -6.49 -16.42
N ARG A 574 2.01 -7.57 -16.32
CA ARG A 574 2.87 -7.84 -15.17
C ARG A 574 4.23 -8.35 -15.61
N TYR A 575 5.29 -7.67 -15.22
CA TYR A 575 6.66 -8.06 -15.58
C TYR A 575 7.09 -9.42 -14.99
N PRO A 576 6.73 -9.80 -13.75
CA PRO A 576 7.03 -11.14 -13.22
C PRO A 576 6.54 -12.29 -14.08
N ASP A 577 5.39 -12.14 -14.75
CA ASP A 577 4.89 -13.16 -15.68
C ASP A 577 5.81 -13.33 -16.89
N MET A 578 6.37 -12.23 -17.42
CA MET A 578 7.40 -12.29 -18.49
C MET A 578 8.66 -13.00 -18.00
N MET A 579 9.10 -12.74 -16.75
CA MET A 579 10.23 -13.45 -16.15
C MET A 579 9.94 -14.95 -16.08
N VAL A 580 8.74 -15.34 -15.66
CA VAL A 580 8.30 -16.74 -15.58
C VAL A 580 8.25 -17.41 -16.96
N HIS A 581 7.73 -16.71 -17.98
CA HIS A 581 7.74 -17.21 -19.36
C HIS A 581 9.17 -17.50 -19.85
N ARG A 582 10.12 -16.59 -19.58
CA ARG A 582 11.54 -16.77 -19.93
C ARG A 582 12.18 -17.94 -19.19
N LEU A 583 11.88 -18.11 -17.90
CA LEU A 583 12.37 -19.24 -17.10
C LEU A 583 11.78 -20.55 -17.58
N LEU A 584 10.47 -20.60 -17.85
CA LEU A 584 9.79 -21.77 -18.39
C LEU A 584 10.39 -22.20 -19.73
N ALA A 585 10.58 -21.26 -20.67
CA ALA A 585 11.22 -21.54 -21.96
C ALA A 585 12.63 -22.07 -21.80
N ARG A 586 13.43 -21.48 -20.92
CA ARG A 586 14.80 -21.92 -20.60
C ARG A 586 14.83 -23.36 -20.06
N TYR A 587 13.91 -23.69 -19.16
CA TYR A 587 13.88 -25.01 -18.53
C TYR A 587 13.29 -26.10 -19.41
N LEU A 588 12.35 -25.76 -20.28
CA LEU A 588 11.87 -26.67 -21.35
C LEU A 588 12.98 -27.01 -22.35
N ALA A 589 13.86 -26.07 -22.66
CA ALA A 589 15.03 -26.29 -23.50
C ALA A 589 16.20 -27.00 -22.77
N GLY A 590 16.04 -27.42 -21.51
CA GLY A 590 17.11 -28.06 -20.73
C GLY A 590 18.17 -27.10 -20.20
N GLY A 591 17.94 -25.79 -20.20
CA GLY A 591 18.87 -24.77 -19.76
C GLY A 591 19.24 -24.87 -18.28
N LYS A 592 20.42 -24.30 -17.92
CA LYS A 592 20.90 -24.24 -16.53
C LYS A 592 20.01 -23.28 -15.70
N PRO A 593 20.00 -23.43 -14.36
CA PRO A 593 19.34 -22.47 -13.48
C PRO A 593 19.77 -21.03 -13.80
N ALA A 594 18.84 -20.09 -13.66
CA ALA A 594 19.12 -18.66 -13.82
C ALA A 594 19.85 -18.09 -12.60
N ASP A 595 20.47 -16.94 -12.75
CA ASP A 595 21.09 -16.21 -11.64
C ASP A 595 20.05 -15.81 -10.61
N LYS A 596 20.28 -16.18 -9.35
CA LYS A 596 19.33 -15.91 -8.26
C LYS A 596 19.33 -14.44 -7.87
N THR A 597 20.50 -13.80 -7.86
CA THR A 597 20.66 -12.43 -7.38
C THR A 597 19.94 -11.45 -8.31
N GLU A 598 20.18 -11.57 -9.63
CA GLU A 598 19.52 -10.73 -10.63
C GLU A 598 17.99 -10.87 -10.57
N LEU A 599 17.49 -12.11 -10.44
CA LEU A 599 16.05 -12.36 -10.33
C LEU A 599 15.45 -11.82 -9.04
N GLU A 600 16.18 -11.86 -7.93
CA GLU A 600 15.70 -11.33 -6.65
C GLU A 600 15.57 -9.81 -6.70
N ASP A 601 16.53 -9.12 -7.30
CA ASP A 601 16.47 -7.66 -7.50
C ASP A 601 15.25 -7.27 -8.35
N LEU A 602 14.97 -8.02 -9.42
CA LEU A 602 13.78 -7.81 -10.25
C LEU A 602 12.47 -8.13 -9.49
N CYS A 603 12.47 -9.16 -8.64
CA CYS A 603 11.33 -9.50 -7.79
C CYS A 603 11.01 -8.38 -6.79
N ALA A 604 12.04 -7.86 -6.12
CA ALA A 604 11.90 -6.76 -5.17
C ALA A 604 11.31 -5.52 -5.87
N ARG A 605 11.90 -5.14 -7.02
CA ARG A 605 11.42 -4.01 -7.83
C ARG A 605 9.95 -4.20 -8.28
N ALA A 606 9.59 -5.37 -8.79
CA ALA A 606 8.23 -5.66 -9.22
C ALA A 606 7.23 -5.59 -8.05
N SER A 607 7.63 -6.05 -6.86
CA SER A 607 6.81 -5.97 -5.65
C SER A 607 6.58 -4.52 -5.21
N ASP A 608 7.62 -3.69 -5.27
CA ASP A 608 7.53 -2.26 -4.94
C ASP A 608 6.62 -1.53 -5.94
N ARG A 609 6.78 -1.80 -7.25
CA ARG A 609 5.94 -1.19 -8.29
C ARG A 609 4.47 -1.59 -8.16
N GLU A 610 4.17 -2.85 -7.81
CA GLU A 610 2.80 -3.30 -7.52
C GLU A 610 2.18 -2.52 -6.35
N VAL A 611 2.94 -2.30 -5.26
CA VAL A 611 2.45 -1.52 -4.11
C VAL A 611 2.13 -0.09 -4.54
N VAL A 612 3.03 0.55 -5.29
CA VAL A 612 2.85 1.92 -5.77
C VAL A 612 1.64 2.03 -6.72
N ALA A 613 1.49 1.09 -7.65
CA ALA A 613 0.36 1.02 -8.57
C ALA A 613 -0.98 0.89 -7.82
N ALA A 614 -1.04 0.00 -6.81
CA ALA A 614 -2.24 -0.18 -5.98
C ALA A 614 -2.54 1.05 -5.11
N GLU A 615 -1.55 1.82 -4.70
CA GLU A 615 -1.76 3.07 -3.97
C GLU A 615 -2.30 4.17 -4.89
N ALA A 616 -1.82 4.27 -6.12
CA ALA A 616 -2.35 5.20 -7.13
C ALA A 616 -3.79 4.86 -7.51
N GLU A 617 -4.12 3.56 -7.71
CA GLU A 617 -5.49 3.10 -7.93
C GLU A 617 -6.42 3.54 -6.79
N ARG A 618 -6.05 3.27 -5.53
CA ARG A 618 -6.81 3.69 -4.34
C ARG A 618 -6.96 5.21 -4.26
N ALA A 619 -5.93 5.97 -4.63
CA ALA A 619 -5.97 7.42 -4.65
C ALA A 619 -6.97 7.93 -5.70
N SER A 620 -7.04 7.30 -6.88
CA SER A 620 -7.99 7.64 -7.94
C SER A 620 -9.44 7.32 -7.53
N ILE A 621 -9.66 6.14 -6.93
CA ILE A 621 -10.97 5.76 -6.36
C ILE A 621 -11.40 6.78 -5.31
N LYS A 622 -10.51 7.12 -4.38
CA LYS A 622 -10.79 8.09 -3.33
C LYS A 622 -11.09 9.49 -3.88
N TYR A 623 -10.36 9.91 -4.92
CA TYR A 623 -10.66 11.18 -5.61
C TYR A 623 -12.09 11.17 -6.17
N LYS A 624 -12.48 10.08 -6.86
CA LYS A 624 -13.83 9.94 -7.43
C LYS A 624 -14.93 9.85 -6.38
N MET A 625 -14.66 9.22 -5.24
CA MET A 625 -15.57 9.22 -4.09
C MET A 625 -15.83 10.64 -3.57
N VAL A 626 -14.76 11.43 -3.41
CA VAL A 626 -14.87 12.82 -2.93
C VAL A 626 -15.56 13.71 -3.98
N GLU A 627 -15.27 13.50 -5.27
CA GLU A 627 -15.90 14.21 -6.38
C GLU A 627 -17.40 13.94 -6.43
N PHE A 628 -17.81 12.68 -6.29
CA PHE A 628 -19.21 12.28 -6.22
C PHE A 628 -19.92 12.92 -5.02
N MET A 629 -19.35 12.82 -3.84
CA MET A 629 -19.94 13.35 -2.61
C MET A 629 -19.94 14.89 -2.53
N LYS A 630 -19.17 15.58 -3.37
CA LYS A 630 -19.18 17.05 -3.44
C LYS A 630 -20.54 17.60 -3.87
N GLU A 631 -21.28 16.86 -4.69
CA GLU A 631 -22.65 17.24 -5.13
C GLU A 631 -23.71 16.99 -4.05
N HIS A 632 -23.38 16.18 -3.04
CA HIS A 632 -24.25 15.78 -1.94
C HIS A 632 -23.97 16.52 -0.62
N ILE A 633 -23.24 17.66 -0.66
CA ILE A 633 -22.96 18.43 0.54
C ILE A 633 -24.27 18.95 1.13
N GLY A 634 -24.49 18.67 2.44
CA GLY A 634 -25.69 19.01 3.18
C GLY A 634 -26.74 17.91 3.23
N GLU A 635 -26.63 16.86 2.42
CA GLU A 635 -27.51 15.71 2.45
C GLU A 635 -27.17 14.74 3.57
N GLU A 636 -28.19 14.00 4.03
CA GLU A 636 -28.07 13.04 5.12
C GLU A 636 -28.07 11.60 4.58
N PHE A 637 -27.22 10.76 5.15
CA PHE A 637 -27.07 9.35 4.78
C PHE A 637 -27.04 8.46 6.02
N GLU A 638 -27.48 7.23 5.85
CA GLU A 638 -27.28 6.16 6.81
C GLU A 638 -25.97 5.44 6.53
N GLY A 639 -25.34 4.95 7.58
CA GLY A 639 -24.08 4.24 7.47
C GLY A 639 -23.70 3.60 8.80
N HIS A 640 -22.55 2.97 8.84
CA HIS A 640 -22.01 2.32 10.02
C HIS A 640 -20.57 2.77 10.30
N ILE A 641 -20.18 2.64 11.56
CA ILE A 641 -18.83 3.01 11.98
C ILE A 641 -17.83 1.96 11.44
N SER A 642 -16.95 2.40 10.53
CA SER A 642 -15.92 1.58 9.90
C SER A 642 -14.55 1.69 10.59
N GLY A 643 -14.34 2.74 11.40
CA GLY A 643 -13.08 2.96 12.10
C GLY A 643 -13.20 3.97 13.24
N LEU A 644 -12.34 3.80 14.24
CA LEU A 644 -12.26 4.66 15.42
C LEU A 644 -10.81 5.06 15.66
N THR A 645 -10.59 6.34 15.94
CA THR A 645 -9.27 6.90 16.27
C THR A 645 -9.41 7.95 17.37
N GLU A 646 -8.28 8.37 17.95
CA GLU A 646 -8.26 9.49 18.89
C GLU A 646 -8.73 10.83 18.28
N TRP A 647 -8.72 10.94 16.94
CA TRP A 647 -9.09 12.15 16.20
C TRP A 647 -10.54 12.17 15.76
N GLY A 648 -11.15 11.00 15.49
CA GLY A 648 -12.47 10.92 14.90
C GLY A 648 -13.02 9.53 14.67
N VAL A 649 -14.25 9.53 14.21
CA VAL A 649 -15.04 8.36 13.79
C VAL A 649 -15.04 8.30 12.27
N TYR A 650 -14.62 7.18 11.70
CA TYR A 650 -14.81 6.88 10.29
C TYR A 650 -16.16 6.21 10.11
N VAL A 651 -16.93 6.68 9.14
CA VAL A 651 -18.25 6.16 8.79
C VAL A 651 -18.26 5.76 7.34
N GLU A 652 -18.66 4.54 7.06
CA GLU A 652 -18.94 4.02 5.72
C GLU A 652 -20.45 4.07 5.47
N LEU A 653 -20.84 4.65 4.33
CA LEU A 653 -22.24 4.79 3.94
C LEU A 653 -22.78 3.47 3.43
N ASP A 654 -24.02 3.09 3.84
CA ASP A 654 -24.60 1.78 3.53
C ASP A 654 -24.88 1.59 2.03
N GLU A 655 -25.29 2.64 1.33
CA GLU A 655 -25.65 2.56 -0.10
C GLU A 655 -24.47 2.62 -1.07
N THR A 656 -23.36 3.27 -0.67
CA THR A 656 -22.27 3.58 -1.61
C THR A 656 -20.91 3.04 -1.14
N HIS A 657 -20.81 2.55 0.09
CA HIS A 657 -19.54 2.19 0.76
C HIS A 657 -18.49 3.31 0.76
N ILE A 658 -18.93 4.55 0.57
CA ILE A 658 -18.04 5.71 0.64
C ILE A 658 -17.73 6.01 2.10
N GLU A 659 -16.44 6.09 2.43
CA GLU A 659 -15.97 6.37 3.77
C GLU A 659 -15.58 7.84 3.96
N GLY A 660 -16.08 8.45 5.03
CA GLY A 660 -15.69 9.79 5.48
C GLY A 660 -15.42 9.83 6.98
N MET A 661 -14.88 10.93 7.48
CA MET A 661 -14.50 11.10 8.88
C MET A 661 -15.33 12.19 9.56
N SER A 662 -15.84 11.88 10.76
CA SER A 662 -16.38 12.87 11.70
C SER A 662 -15.37 13.11 12.81
N PHE A 663 -14.86 14.34 12.95
CA PHE A 663 -13.89 14.67 14.00
C PHE A 663 -14.57 14.66 15.38
N LEU A 664 -13.93 14.08 16.41
CA LEU A 664 -14.47 14.03 17.78
C LEU A 664 -14.81 15.42 18.32
N ARG A 665 -14.00 16.42 18.01
CA ARG A 665 -14.21 17.82 18.43
C ARG A 665 -15.44 18.48 17.80
N ASP A 666 -15.92 17.92 16.67
CA ASP A 666 -17.04 18.47 15.90
C ASP A 666 -18.36 17.75 16.20
N ILE A 667 -18.33 16.68 17.03
CA ILE A 667 -19.53 15.95 17.45
C ILE A 667 -20.22 16.76 18.54
N GLU A 668 -21.42 17.26 18.24
CA GLU A 668 -22.21 18.07 19.16
C GLU A 668 -22.85 17.24 20.27
N GLY A 669 -23.04 17.82 21.44
CA GLY A 669 -23.84 17.28 22.54
C GLY A 669 -23.07 16.66 23.68
N ASP A 670 -21.80 16.29 23.51
CA ASP A 670 -20.96 15.77 24.59
C ASP A 670 -19.47 15.96 24.30
N PHE A 671 -18.64 15.66 25.29
CA PHE A 671 -17.20 15.55 25.13
C PHE A 671 -16.83 14.07 24.99
N PHE A 672 -16.37 13.67 23.79
CA PHE A 672 -16.05 12.30 23.45
C PHE A 672 -14.58 11.99 23.63
N THR A 673 -14.27 10.81 24.16
CA THR A 673 -12.91 10.31 24.35
C THR A 673 -12.79 8.90 23.78
N PHE A 674 -11.67 8.65 23.10
CA PHE A 674 -11.32 7.32 22.57
C PHE A 674 -10.69 6.48 23.69
N ASP A 675 -11.19 5.28 23.89
CA ASP A 675 -10.62 4.25 24.74
C ASP A 675 -9.88 3.24 23.85
N GLU A 676 -8.56 3.27 23.88
CA GLU A 676 -7.72 2.39 23.07
C GLU A 676 -7.84 0.92 23.48
N GLN A 677 -8.04 0.64 24.78
CA GLN A 677 -8.15 -0.74 25.28
C GLN A 677 -9.47 -1.37 24.88
N LEU A 678 -10.56 -0.60 24.96
CA LEU A 678 -11.89 -1.05 24.58
C LEU A 678 -12.19 -0.81 23.10
N TYR A 679 -11.33 -0.03 22.39
CA TYR A 679 -11.52 0.38 20.99
C TYR A 679 -12.92 0.95 20.76
N GLU A 680 -13.33 1.85 21.63
CA GLU A 680 -14.63 2.53 21.60
C GLU A 680 -14.46 4.02 21.90
N ILE A 681 -15.44 4.81 21.47
CA ILE A 681 -15.53 6.23 21.83
C ILE A 681 -16.69 6.42 22.78
N ILE A 682 -16.42 7.08 23.91
CA ILE A 682 -17.40 7.24 24.99
C ILE A 682 -17.65 8.73 25.23
N GLY A 683 -18.93 9.12 25.27
CA GLY A 683 -19.37 10.44 25.68
C GLY A 683 -19.34 10.55 27.22
N ARG A 684 -18.65 11.55 27.75
CA ARG A 684 -18.44 11.74 29.20
C ARG A 684 -19.71 12.02 29.99
N SER A 685 -20.64 12.78 29.40
CA SER A 685 -21.86 13.20 30.08
C SER A 685 -23.06 12.35 29.70
N THR A 686 -23.14 11.94 28.45
CA THR A 686 -24.27 11.18 27.90
C THR A 686 -24.13 9.68 28.09
N GLY A 687 -22.89 9.18 28.25
CA GLY A 687 -22.59 7.76 28.25
C GLY A 687 -22.79 7.07 26.90
N ILE A 688 -22.99 7.83 25.82
CA ILE A 688 -23.11 7.29 24.46
C ILE A 688 -21.82 6.56 24.10
N ARG A 689 -21.94 5.31 23.66
CA ARG A 689 -20.83 4.50 23.20
C ARG A 689 -20.91 4.31 21.69
N MET A 690 -19.80 4.57 21.02
CA MET A 690 -19.63 4.35 19.58
C MET A 690 -18.61 3.22 19.40
N THR A 691 -19.03 2.16 18.75
CA THR A 691 -18.22 0.97 18.48
C THR A 691 -18.22 0.68 16.99
N LEU A 692 -17.25 -0.11 16.51
CA LEU A 692 -17.25 -0.57 15.13
C LEU A 692 -18.54 -1.31 14.79
N GLY A 693 -19.05 -1.09 13.56
CA GLY A 693 -20.31 -1.67 13.09
C GLY A 693 -21.58 -0.98 13.64
N SER A 694 -21.46 0.00 14.55
CA SER A 694 -22.64 0.73 15.06
C SER A 694 -23.30 1.53 13.94
N PRO A 695 -24.65 1.41 13.76
CA PRO A 695 -25.36 2.20 12.77
C PRO A 695 -25.40 3.67 13.20
N VAL A 696 -25.20 4.57 12.25
CA VAL A 696 -25.16 6.01 12.49
C VAL A 696 -25.79 6.76 11.30
N ARG A 697 -26.31 7.96 11.59
CA ARG A 697 -26.70 8.91 10.54
C ARG A 697 -25.67 10.04 10.47
N ILE A 698 -25.32 10.43 9.27
CA ILE A 698 -24.39 11.53 9.02
C ILE A 698 -25.00 12.55 8.08
N ARG A 699 -24.44 13.75 8.11
CA ARG A 699 -24.62 14.77 7.07
C ARG A 699 -23.26 15.04 6.42
N VAL A 700 -23.23 15.15 5.09
CA VAL A 700 -22.01 15.50 4.37
C VAL A 700 -21.68 16.96 4.67
N LYS A 701 -20.60 17.22 5.40
CA LYS A 701 -20.19 18.55 5.83
C LYS A 701 -19.29 19.23 4.81
N ARG A 702 -18.33 18.49 4.28
CA ARG A 702 -17.30 19.02 3.36
C ARG A 702 -16.71 17.92 2.50
N ALA A 703 -16.44 18.26 1.23
CA ALA A 703 -15.69 17.44 0.29
C ALA A 703 -14.47 18.24 -0.20
N ASP A 704 -13.27 17.82 0.16
CA ASP A 704 -12.01 18.47 -0.22
C ASP A 704 -11.30 17.61 -1.27
N LEU A 705 -11.45 17.98 -2.55
CA LEU A 705 -10.86 17.24 -3.68
C LEU A 705 -9.33 17.21 -3.62
N GLN A 706 -8.71 18.33 -3.27
CA GLN A 706 -7.25 18.44 -3.23
C GLN A 706 -6.65 17.50 -2.17
N LYS A 707 -7.30 17.41 -1.00
CA LYS A 707 -6.88 16.53 0.08
C LYS A 707 -7.47 15.12 -0.02
N ARG A 708 -8.36 14.88 -0.99
CA ARG A 708 -9.13 13.64 -1.15
C ARG A 708 -9.78 13.24 0.17
N GLN A 709 -10.47 14.19 0.82
CA GLN A 709 -11.03 14.04 2.17
C GLN A 709 -12.51 14.39 2.20
N LEU A 710 -13.27 13.53 2.89
CA LEU A 710 -14.67 13.75 3.21
C LEU A 710 -14.82 13.96 4.72
N ASP A 711 -15.42 15.10 5.09
CA ASP A 711 -15.77 15.40 6.47
C ASP A 711 -17.28 15.23 6.63
N PHE A 712 -17.67 14.39 7.59
CA PHE A 712 -19.05 14.13 7.95
C PHE A 712 -19.41 14.79 9.28
N GLU A 713 -20.65 15.22 9.42
CA GLU A 713 -21.26 15.61 10.68
C GLU A 713 -22.08 14.42 11.21
N LEU A 714 -21.71 13.89 12.37
CA LEU A 714 -22.44 12.79 12.99
C LEU A 714 -23.71 13.29 13.65
N LEU A 715 -24.86 12.72 13.29
CA LEU A 715 -26.18 13.11 13.79
C LEU A 715 -26.59 12.19 14.95
N LEU A 716 -26.31 12.59 16.19
CA LEU A 716 -26.66 11.79 17.36
C LEU A 716 -28.15 11.92 17.72
N PRO A 717 -28.82 10.84 18.19
CA PRO A 717 -30.18 10.89 18.68
C PRO A 717 -30.29 11.90 19.84
N GLY A 718 -31.19 12.88 19.72
CA GLY A 718 -31.43 13.89 20.75
C GLY A 718 -30.67 15.22 20.60
N ALA A 719 -29.73 15.36 19.64
CA ALA A 719 -29.06 16.64 19.37
C ALA A 719 -30.01 17.68 18.73
N ALA A 720 -31.00 17.24 17.97
CA ALA A 720 -31.97 18.12 17.29
C ALA A 720 -32.93 18.85 18.26
N ALA A 721 -33.18 18.33 19.46
CA ALA A 721 -34.09 18.93 20.44
C ALA A 721 -33.51 20.17 21.13
N ARG A 722 -32.19 20.39 21.07
CA ARG A 722 -31.54 21.57 21.73
C ARG A 722 -31.36 22.79 20.81
N ARG A 723 -31.55 22.64 19.50
CA ARG A 723 -31.46 23.77 18.56
C ARG A 723 -32.69 24.71 18.56
N THR A 724 -33.78 24.39 19.26
CA THR A 724 -35.01 25.20 19.30
C THR A 724 -35.08 26.15 20.49
N GLU A 725 -34.10 26.15 21.40
CA GLU A 725 -34.04 27.09 22.50
C GLU A 725 -32.85 28.07 22.35
N GLU A 726 -32.87 28.93 21.34
CA GLU A 726 -32.13 30.20 21.42
C GLU A 726 -32.91 31.17 22.32
N PRO A 727 -32.29 31.70 23.37
CA PRO A 727 -32.95 32.74 24.18
C PRO A 727 -33.08 34.01 23.35
N ARG A 728 -34.34 34.41 23.10
CA ARG A 728 -34.67 35.69 22.47
C ARG A 728 -33.86 36.80 23.14
N GLY A 729 -32.97 37.40 22.38
CA GLY A 729 -32.08 38.46 22.80
C GLY A 729 -32.84 39.65 23.41
N LYS A 730 -32.42 40.03 24.61
CA LYS A 730 -32.76 41.32 25.16
C LYS A 730 -32.06 42.38 24.32
N GLY A 731 -32.86 43.23 23.67
CA GLY A 731 -32.41 44.36 22.85
C GLY A 731 -31.46 45.30 23.60
N PRO A 732 -30.64 46.08 22.88
CA PRO A 732 -29.62 46.93 23.46
C PRO A 732 -30.24 48.06 24.25
N LYS A 733 -29.90 48.14 25.56
CA LYS A 733 -30.20 49.33 26.37
C LYS A 733 -29.35 50.52 25.87
N VAL A 734 -30.02 51.49 25.27
CA VAL A 734 -29.47 52.83 24.96
C VAL A 734 -29.04 53.49 26.27
N ARG A 735 -27.71 53.65 26.44
CA ARG A 735 -27.19 54.57 27.53
C ARG A 735 -27.16 55.95 27.01
N THR A 736 -28.09 56.81 27.52
CA THR A 736 -28.07 58.29 27.43
C THR A 736 -26.93 58.83 28.31
N SER A 737 -25.95 59.48 27.70
CA SER A 737 -24.88 60.21 28.37
C SER A 737 -25.41 61.54 28.84
N SER A 738 -25.54 61.77 30.15
CA SER A 738 -25.68 63.09 30.74
C SER A 738 -24.30 63.75 30.93
N ARG A 739 -24.04 64.80 30.15
CA ARG A 739 -22.95 65.71 30.40
C ARG A 739 -23.15 66.38 31.76
N ARG A 740 -22.14 66.33 32.65
CA ARG A 740 -21.96 67.30 33.70
C ARG A 740 -20.69 68.09 33.43
N LYS A 741 -20.88 69.42 33.25
CA LYS A 741 -19.86 70.45 33.30
C LYS A 741 -19.44 70.70 34.77
N GLY A 742 -18.20 71.12 34.95
CA GLY A 742 -17.82 71.91 36.06
C GLY A 742 -16.52 71.52 36.77
N ARG A 743 -15.59 72.28 36.55
CA ARG A 743 -14.42 73.00 37.13
C ARG A 743 -13.11 72.29 37.07
#